data_97560f93abfd06675447b1c0f6746a69
#
_entry.id   97560f93abfd06675447b1c0f6746a69
#
_cell.length_a   1.000
_cell.length_b   1.000
_cell.length_c   1.000
_cell.angle_alpha   90.00
_cell.angle_beta   90.00
_cell.angle_gamma   90.00
#
_symmetry.space_group_name_H-M   'P 1'
#
loop_
_entity.id
_entity.type
_entity.pdbx_description
1 polymer ?
#
loop_
_entity_poly.entity_id
_entity_poly.type
_entity_poly.pdbx_seq_one_letter_code
_entity_poly.pdbx_strand_id
1 'polypeptide(L)'
;MRSRWFFILIPLILLGARPDFKEGVSLYNRGAYWEALRVFAELADESESLNPQRSASSYMRIRCYNKLGFSQRALMLAREFPISFPKSEYLDDLKYLLGEIYLGLGDPRESAWYFAESAVTTLDKKIRKAALENVESLVQTACDSDDLHALAGRSIDRTGQFISLLVAERFLSDGKRGEAIDILFNMRPYIKDDDLRKRAIQLYSRFSPTQPDTLHIAVVLPISGALAPIGTPLLNGIRFAAMKYMDSTDQAVALHIFDNEGDLSESIKIARIVRDDPRIIAQIGPLTNENIKGTSAVLEGRRIPLIAPTATENHLTGLAPSIFQFRATRERKATALAEYAVKSLGLKTFAIIAPSTEYGQQFADNFATRVDQLGGIIQYQGWYVGEPTDISKNHFRSIREIGLEELFSKMVADSLRLDSLLSGLTTEGDSINIYAQQLQPILKKSRPTRGDSLGVKLSHIDGIFFPIHTGSISYILYQLASNNLITHILGDENWIDMEILKKRDSYLQELTLVAGDRLGFESISTAYSDEYHRIFKQLPEQYDFMGYDVMGMLLSSAQYAGGSGTKLWDVLVNSPNYQGRVHNVQWGGTSKRENELVFLLDYSEKAFKLTGYYDNSGFFSMDSAATDSTLGIE
;
A
#
# COMPACT_ATOMS: atom_id res chain seq x y z
N MET A 1 -85.72 58.20 -3.00
CA MET A 1 -85.12 57.10 -2.28
C MET A 1 -83.95 56.57 -3.11
N ARG A 2 -82.73 56.77 -2.66
CA ARG A 2 -81.50 56.54 -3.41
C ARG A 2 -81.02 55.11 -3.23
N SER A 3 -80.90 54.31 -4.35
CA SER A 3 -80.27 52.99 -4.39
C SER A 3 -78.81 53.18 -4.68
N ARG A 4 -77.94 52.72 -3.75
CA ARG A 4 -76.48 52.66 -3.89
C ARG A 4 -76.09 51.29 -4.52
N TRP A 5 -75.49 51.32 -5.73
CA TRP A 5 -74.84 50.18 -6.36
C TRP A 5 -73.42 50.08 -5.80
N PHE A 6 -73.09 48.96 -5.13
CA PHE A 6 -71.75 48.61 -4.78
C PHE A 6 -71.11 47.87 -5.96
N PHE A 7 -70.11 48.46 -6.57
CA PHE A 7 -69.22 47.75 -7.51
C PHE A 7 -68.20 46.98 -6.70
N ILE A 8 -68.28 45.64 -6.75
CA ILE A 8 -67.24 44.76 -6.25
C ILE A 8 -66.19 44.64 -7.38
N LEU A 9 -65.04 45.30 -7.17
CA LEU A 9 -63.84 45.09 -7.98
C LEU A 9 -63.24 43.75 -7.57
N ILE A 10 -63.44 42.71 -8.37
CA ILE A 10 -62.67 41.45 -8.30
C ILE A 10 -61.31 41.75 -8.87
N PRO A 11 -60.20 41.62 -8.12
CA PRO A 11 -58.87 41.69 -8.73
C PRO A 11 -58.73 40.51 -9.66
N LEU A 12 -58.56 40.82 -10.96
CA LEU A 12 -58.14 39.86 -11.97
C LEU A 12 -56.74 39.38 -11.56
N ILE A 13 -56.64 38.23 -10.92
CA ILE A 13 -55.37 37.53 -10.75
C ILE A 13 -55.01 37.09 -12.17
N LEU A 14 -54.06 37.81 -12.79
CA LEU A 14 -53.32 37.32 -13.94
C LEU A 14 -52.66 36.00 -13.53
N LEU A 15 -53.30 34.87 -13.87
CA LEU A 15 -52.59 33.58 -13.94
C LEU A 15 -51.51 33.76 -15.03
N GLY A 16 -50.32 34.16 -14.61
CA GLY A 16 -49.15 34.11 -15.45
C GLY A 16 -48.99 32.67 -16.00
N ALA A 17 -48.76 32.58 -17.31
CA ALA A 17 -48.46 31.27 -17.90
C ALA A 17 -47.33 30.61 -17.10
N ARG A 18 -47.51 29.33 -16.81
CA ARG A 18 -46.52 28.54 -16.06
C ARG A 18 -45.16 28.64 -16.78
N PRO A 19 -44.06 28.94 -16.10
CA PRO A 19 -42.76 29.06 -16.75
C PRO A 19 -42.41 27.74 -17.46
N ASP A 20 -41.97 27.83 -18.72
CA ASP A 20 -41.53 26.66 -19.51
C ASP A 20 -40.02 26.64 -19.61
N PHE A 21 -39.44 25.48 -19.30
CA PHE A 21 -37.98 25.26 -19.39
C PHE A 21 -37.43 25.59 -20.76
N LYS A 22 -38.14 25.24 -21.84
CA LYS A 22 -37.76 25.56 -23.23
C LYS A 22 -37.72 27.05 -23.51
N GLU A 23 -38.64 27.80 -22.94
CA GLU A 23 -38.65 29.28 -23.02
C GLU A 23 -37.40 29.84 -22.33
N GLY A 24 -37.07 29.35 -21.11
CA GLY A 24 -35.84 29.73 -20.42
C GLY A 24 -34.59 29.48 -21.22
N VAL A 25 -34.46 28.28 -21.85
CA VAL A 25 -33.34 27.96 -22.76
C VAL A 25 -33.30 28.90 -23.98
N SER A 26 -34.44 29.20 -24.58
CA SER A 26 -34.52 30.12 -25.71
C SER A 26 -34.04 31.54 -25.34
N LEU A 27 -34.47 32.04 -24.17
CA LEU A 27 -34.04 33.32 -23.62
C LEU A 27 -32.52 33.33 -23.36
N TYR A 28 -31.99 32.28 -22.73
CA TYR A 28 -30.56 32.13 -22.47
C TYR A 28 -29.73 32.17 -23.76
N ASN A 29 -30.17 31.44 -24.80
CA ASN A 29 -29.47 31.37 -26.08
C ASN A 29 -29.50 32.70 -26.88
N ARG A 30 -30.47 33.58 -26.61
CA ARG A 30 -30.54 34.93 -27.17
C ARG A 30 -29.75 35.96 -26.35
N GLY A 31 -29.12 35.55 -25.21
CA GLY A 31 -28.40 36.46 -24.33
C GLY A 31 -29.30 37.23 -23.34
N ALA A 32 -30.60 36.96 -23.31
CA ALA A 32 -31.55 37.55 -22.36
C ALA A 32 -31.44 36.87 -20.98
N TYR A 33 -30.26 37.00 -20.35
CA TYR A 33 -29.90 36.24 -19.16
C TYR A 33 -30.73 36.59 -17.91
N TRP A 34 -31.23 37.82 -17.78
CA TRP A 34 -32.09 38.22 -16.68
C TRP A 34 -33.46 37.55 -16.76
N GLU A 35 -34.06 37.54 -17.93
CA GLU A 35 -35.35 36.92 -18.19
C GLU A 35 -35.25 35.41 -18.06
N ALA A 36 -34.16 34.79 -18.58
CA ALA A 36 -33.87 33.38 -18.42
C ALA A 36 -33.69 33.03 -16.95
N LEU A 37 -32.97 33.85 -16.15
CA LEU A 37 -32.76 33.66 -14.72
C LEU A 37 -34.09 33.62 -13.97
N ARG A 38 -35.04 34.50 -14.29
CA ARG A 38 -36.36 34.49 -13.64
C ARG A 38 -37.09 33.17 -13.88
N VAL A 39 -37.13 32.72 -15.13
CA VAL A 39 -37.77 31.45 -15.50
C VAL A 39 -37.11 30.25 -14.78
N PHE A 40 -35.78 30.18 -14.84
CA PHE A 40 -35.08 29.07 -14.20
C PHE A 40 -35.11 29.12 -12.65
N ALA A 41 -35.19 30.30 -12.05
CA ALA A 41 -35.33 30.42 -10.59
C ALA A 41 -36.69 29.88 -10.12
N GLU A 42 -37.78 30.25 -10.78
CA GLU A 42 -39.12 29.74 -10.46
C GLU A 42 -39.17 28.22 -10.61
N LEU A 43 -38.65 27.68 -11.71
CA LEU A 43 -38.61 26.23 -11.98
C LEU A 43 -37.70 25.46 -11.01
N ALA A 44 -36.58 26.05 -10.57
CA ALA A 44 -35.67 25.42 -9.62
C ALA A 44 -36.24 25.33 -8.19
N ASP A 45 -37.10 26.27 -7.84
CA ASP A 45 -37.73 26.33 -6.50
C ASP A 45 -39.01 25.45 -6.41
N GLU A 46 -39.52 24.92 -7.52
CA GLU A 46 -40.62 23.95 -7.53
C GLU A 46 -40.19 22.60 -6.92
N SER A 47 -41.15 21.84 -6.39
CA SER A 47 -40.88 20.47 -5.91
C SER A 47 -40.57 19.54 -7.08
N GLU A 48 -39.81 18.46 -6.84
CA GLU A 48 -39.44 17.47 -7.85
C GLU A 48 -40.67 16.78 -8.50
N SER A 49 -41.74 16.62 -7.72
CA SER A 49 -43.03 16.09 -8.23
C SER A 49 -43.73 17.02 -9.21
N LEU A 50 -43.48 18.30 -9.16
CA LEU A 50 -44.04 19.31 -10.06
C LEU A 50 -43.12 19.65 -11.24
N ASN A 51 -41.82 19.55 -11.06
CA ASN A 51 -40.83 19.81 -12.08
C ASN A 51 -39.78 18.70 -12.18
N PRO A 52 -39.92 17.74 -13.08
CA PRO A 52 -38.90 16.71 -13.34
C PRO A 52 -37.57 17.30 -13.84
N GLN A 53 -37.56 18.53 -14.33
CA GLN A 53 -36.36 19.23 -14.81
C GLN A 53 -35.77 20.18 -13.75
N ARG A 54 -36.06 19.96 -12.48
CA ARG A 54 -35.59 20.79 -11.38
C ARG A 54 -34.06 20.89 -11.32
N SER A 55 -33.33 19.78 -11.51
CA SER A 55 -31.87 19.79 -11.56
C SER A 55 -31.34 20.59 -12.76
N ALA A 56 -31.93 20.42 -13.95
CA ALA A 56 -31.59 21.18 -15.14
C ALA A 56 -31.86 22.69 -14.95
N SER A 57 -33.01 23.04 -14.34
CA SER A 57 -33.36 24.43 -14.03
C SER A 57 -32.38 25.06 -13.05
N SER A 58 -31.99 24.33 -12.00
CA SER A 58 -31.00 24.76 -11.03
C SER A 58 -29.63 24.96 -11.66
N TYR A 59 -29.19 24.05 -12.53
CA TYR A 59 -27.95 24.20 -13.28
C TYR A 59 -28.00 25.44 -14.22
N MET A 60 -29.08 25.64 -14.97
CA MET A 60 -29.25 26.80 -15.84
C MET A 60 -29.31 28.11 -15.05
N ARG A 61 -29.92 28.12 -13.85
CA ARG A 61 -29.91 29.27 -12.93
C ARG A 61 -28.49 29.68 -12.57
N ILE A 62 -27.62 28.71 -12.23
CA ILE A 62 -26.20 28.97 -11.95
C ILE A 62 -25.50 29.59 -13.19
N ARG A 63 -25.75 29.02 -14.35
CA ARG A 63 -25.21 29.57 -15.63
C ARG A 63 -25.64 31.01 -15.87
N CYS A 64 -26.91 31.35 -15.64
CA CYS A 64 -27.41 32.71 -15.79
C CYS A 64 -26.69 33.67 -14.83
N TYR A 65 -26.53 33.32 -13.54
CA TYR A 65 -25.78 34.15 -12.59
C TYR A 65 -24.34 34.37 -13.06
N ASN A 66 -23.68 33.32 -13.56
CA ASN A 66 -22.31 33.44 -14.07
C ASN A 66 -22.24 34.39 -15.29
N LYS A 67 -23.13 34.25 -16.27
CA LYS A 67 -23.18 35.12 -17.45
C LYS A 67 -23.54 36.58 -17.13
N LEU A 68 -24.25 36.82 -16.06
CA LEU A 68 -24.58 38.15 -15.55
C LEU A 68 -23.47 38.78 -14.67
N GLY A 69 -22.36 38.07 -14.44
CA GLY A 69 -21.23 38.54 -13.62
C GLY A 69 -21.41 38.38 -12.12
N PHE A 70 -22.49 37.72 -11.65
CA PHE A 70 -22.71 37.43 -10.24
C PHE A 70 -21.98 36.15 -9.78
N SER A 71 -20.66 36.10 -10.02
CA SER A 71 -19.83 34.92 -9.84
C SER A 71 -19.86 34.37 -8.40
N GLN A 72 -19.95 35.23 -7.37
CA GLN A 72 -20.07 34.77 -5.98
C GLN A 72 -21.41 34.04 -5.72
N ARG A 73 -22.52 34.57 -6.30
CA ARG A 73 -23.82 33.91 -6.17
C ARG A 73 -23.88 32.61 -6.96
N ALA A 74 -23.28 32.59 -8.14
CA ALA A 74 -23.13 31.39 -8.95
C ALA A 74 -22.33 30.32 -8.19
N LEU A 75 -21.20 30.70 -7.54
CA LEU A 75 -20.36 29.79 -6.78
C LEU A 75 -21.12 29.18 -5.58
N MET A 76 -21.87 29.98 -4.85
CA MET A 76 -22.65 29.49 -3.71
C MET A 76 -23.63 28.40 -4.16
N LEU A 77 -24.40 28.67 -5.21
CA LEU A 77 -25.37 27.71 -5.75
C LEU A 77 -24.69 26.48 -6.37
N ALA A 78 -23.54 26.67 -7.03
CA ALA A 78 -22.77 25.58 -7.62
C ALA A 78 -22.23 24.61 -6.55
N ARG A 79 -21.84 25.09 -5.37
CA ARG A 79 -21.43 24.26 -4.23
C ARG A 79 -22.58 23.50 -3.58
N GLU A 80 -23.79 24.08 -3.57
CA GLU A 80 -24.99 23.43 -3.05
C GLU A 80 -25.57 22.38 -4.02
N PHE A 81 -25.28 22.51 -5.31
CA PHE A 81 -25.88 21.68 -6.35
C PHE A 81 -25.61 20.16 -6.17
N PRO A 82 -24.38 19.67 -5.92
CA PRO A 82 -24.12 18.25 -5.72
C PRO A 82 -24.82 17.68 -4.49
N ILE A 83 -25.01 18.50 -3.45
CA ILE A 83 -25.72 18.12 -2.23
C ILE A 83 -27.21 17.96 -2.52
N SER A 84 -27.78 18.88 -3.27
CA SER A 84 -29.21 18.89 -3.61
C SER A 84 -29.55 17.87 -4.70
N PHE A 85 -28.63 17.59 -5.61
CA PHE A 85 -28.83 16.74 -6.78
C PHE A 85 -27.68 15.75 -6.99
N PRO A 86 -27.44 14.81 -6.04
CA PRO A 86 -26.26 13.91 -6.08
C PRO A 86 -26.27 12.91 -7.24
N LYS A 87 -27.41 12.76 -7.94
CA LYS A 87 -27.54 11.86 -9.10
C LYS A 87 -27.81 12.64 -10.42
N SER A 88 -27.57 13.94 -10.44
CA SER A 88 -27.83 14.75 -11.61
C SER A 88 -26.83 14.47 -12.73
N GLU A 89 -27.29 14.37 -13.96
CA GLU A 89 -26.45 14.28 -15.17
C GLU A 89 -25.58 15.53 -15.41
N TYR A 90 -25.90 16.66 -14.75
CA TYR A 90 -25.14 17.92 -14.88
C TYR A 90 -23.95 18.04 -13.93
N LEU A 91 -23.62 17.02 -13.15
CA LEU A 91 -22.50 17.07 -12.20
C LEU A 91 -21.14 17.22 -12.92
N ASP A 92 -20.95 16.57 -14.07
CA ASP A 92 -19.74 16.73 -14.86
C ASP A 92 -19.67 18.10 -15.56
N ASP A 93 -20.80 18.58 -16.10
CA ASP A 93 -20.88 19.91 -16.71
C ASP A 93 -20.66 21.03 -15.68
N LEU A 94 -21.05 20.79 -14.43
CA LEU A 94 -20.84 21.71 -13.33
C LEU A 94 -19.36 21.98 -13.07
N LYS A 95 -18.48 21.01 -13.30
CA LYS A 95 -17.02 21.18 -13.15
C LYS A 95 -16.50 22.22 -14.12
N TYR A 96 -16.93 22.17 -15.38
CA TYR A 96 -16.58 23.18 -16.37
C TYR A 96 -17.10 24.56 -15.96
N LEU A 97 -18.35 24.64 -15.52
CA LEU A 97 -18.98 25.88 -15.05
C LEU A 97 -18.28 26.46 -13.81
N LEU A 98 -17.82 25.62 -12.89
CA LEU A 98 -17.00 26.05 -11.74
C LEU A 98 -15.68 26.67 -12.20
N GLY A 99 -15.03 26.09 -13.22
CA GLY A 99 -13.87 26.71 -13.85
C GLY A 99 -14.15 28.12 -14.38
N GLU A 100 -15.27 28.33 -15.10
CA GLU A 100 -15.69 29.66 -15.58
C GLU A 100 -16.00 30.63 -14.41
N ILE A 101 -16.65 30.15 -13.36
CA ILE A 101 -17.01 30.95 -12.17
C ILE A 101 -15.77 31.44 -11.44
N TYR A 102 -14.80 30.55 -11.19
CA TYR A 102 -13.56 30.93 -10.51
C TYR A 102 -12.70 31.87 -11.35
N LEU A 103 -12.74 31.71 -12.68
CA LEU A 103 -12.12 32.68 -13.60
C LEU A 103 -12.76 34.06 -13.46
N GLY A 104 -14.10 34.12 -13.38
CA GLY A 104 -14.84 35.37 -13.13
C GLY A 104 -14.62 35.98 -11.75
N LEU A 105 -14.15 35.22 -10.79
CA LEU A 105 -13.75 35.67 -9.44
C LEU A 105 -12.29 36.13 -9.38
N GLY A 106 -11.49 35.92 -10.43
CA GLY A 106 -10.07 36.24 -10.45
C GLY A 106 -9.20 35.24 -9.68
N ASP A 107 -9.65 33.99 -9.53
CA ASP A 107 -8.90 32.90 -8.93
C ASP A 107 -8.43 31.91 -10.02
N PRO A 108 -7.26 32.13 -10.63
CA PRO A 108 -6.76 31.30 -11.72
C PRO A 108 -6.40 29.88 -11.26
N ARG A 109 -6.00 29.70 -10.01
CA ARG A 109 -5.64 28.39 -9.44
C ARG A 109 -6.87 27.49 -9.36
N GLU A 110 -7.93 27.92 -8.71
CA GLU A 110 -9.16 27.13 -8.60
C GLU A 110 -9.81 26.94 -9.99
N SER A 111 -9.77 27.96 -10.85
CA SER A 111 -10.25 27.87 -12.23
C SER A 111 -9.50 26.77 -13.00
N ALA A 112 -8.16 26.74 -12.94
CA ALA A 112 -7.34 25.73 -13.60
C ALA A 112 -7.63 24.32 -13.08
N TRP A 113 -7.83 24.17 -11.77
CA TRP A 113 -8.19 22.88 -11.19
C TRP A 113 -9.52 22.34 -11.74
N TYR A 114 -10.58 23.14 -11.72
CA TYR A 114 -11.89 22.69 -12.17
C TYR A 114 -11.95 22.45 -13.68
N PHE A 115 -11.21 23.21 -14.49
CA PHE A 115 -11.06 22.89 -15.90
C PHE A 115 -10.28 21.58 -16.12
N ALA A 116 -9.23 21.32 -15.34
CA ALA A 116 -8.50 20.05 -15.39
C ALA A 116 -9.41 18.88 -15.02
N GLU A 117 -10.19 19.00 -13.95
CA GLU A 117 -11.14 17.98 -13.54
C GLU A 117 -12.19 17.72 -14.63
N SER A 118 -12.75 18.78 -15.22
CA SER A 118 -13.69 18.67 -16.34
C SER A 118 -13.04 17.98 -17.55
N ALA A 119 -11.80 18.35 -17.91
CA ALA A 119 -11.08 17.75 -19.05
C ALA A 119 -10.85 16.24 -18.88
N VAL A 120 -10.62 15.80 -17.64
CA VAL A 120 -10.34 14.39 -17.30
C VAL A 120 -11.61 13.54 -17.21
N THR A 121 -12.71 14.11 -16.67
CA THR A 121 -13.92 13.33 -16.33
C THR A 121 -15.03 13.41 -17.37
N THR A 122 -15.17 14.51 -18.13
CA THR A 122 -16.30 14.67 -19.06
C THR A 122 -16.25 13.70 -20.25
N LEU A 123 -17.41 13.18 -20.63
CA LEU A 123 -17.60 12.38 -21.84
C LEU A 123 -17.86 13.26 -23.09
N ASP A 124 -18.30 14.51 -22.91
CA ASP A 124 -18.55 15.43 -24.02
C ASP A 124 -17.23 15.94 -24.63
N LYS A 125 -16.99 15.58 -25.88
CA LYS A 125 -15.76 15.95 -26.60
C LYS A 125 -15.60 17.47 -26.79
N LYS A 126 -16.69 18.24 -26.89
CA LYS A 126 -16.63 19.70 -27.04
C LYS A 126 -16.24 20.38 -25.73
N ILE A 127 -16.87 19.93 -24.62
CA ILE A 127 -16.56 20.44 -23.28
C ILE A 127 -15.11 20.05 -22.92
N ARG A 128 -14.71 18.80 -23.19
CA ARG A 128 -13.33 18.33 -22.96
C ARG A 128 -12.32 19.19 -23.68
N LYS A 129 -12.53 19.47 -24.96
CA LYS A 129 -11.63 20.31 -25.75
C LYS A 129 -11.53 21.72 -25.16
N ALA A 130 -12.66 22.36 -24.88
CA ALA A 130 -12.70 23.70 -24.30
C ALA A 130 -12.04 23.73 -22.89
N ALA A 131 -12.24 22.70 -22.09
CA ALA A 131 -11.62 22.57 -20.77
C ALA A 131 -10.08 22.43 -20.86
N LEU A 132 -9.58 21.63 -21.82
CA LEU A 132 -8.15 21.51 -22.11
C LEU A 132 -7.53 22.84 -22.51
N GLU A 133 -8.14 23.55 -23.47
CA GLU A 133 -7.66 24.85 -23.93
C GLU A 133 -7.61 25.88 -22.79
N ASN A 134 -8.62 25.89 -21.91
CA ASN A 134 -8.67 26.80 -20.77
C ASN A 134 -7.61 26.46 -19.71
N VAL A 135 -7.47 25.19 -19.31
CA VAL A 135 -6.47 24.82 -18.29
C VAL A 135 -5.06 25.04 -18.78
N GLU A 136 -4.75 24.70 -20.03
CA GLU A 136 -3.45 24.97 -20.64
C GLU A 136 -3.14 26.48 -20.66
N SER A 137 -4.10 27.31 -21.08
CA SER A 137 -3.94 28.76 -21.07
C SER A 137 -3.69 29.31 -19.67
N LEU A 138 -4.48 28.90 -18.67
CA LEU A 138 -4.34 29.39 -17.29
C LEU A 138 -3.01 29.00 -16.67
N VAL A 139 -2.59 27.74 -16.81
CA VAL A 139 -1.30 27.27 -16.32
C VAL A 139 -0.14 28.00 -17.01
N GLN A 140 -0.28 28.34 -18.30
CA GLN A 140 0.78 29.02 -19.06
C GLN A 140 0.86 30.53 -18.79
N THR A 141 -0.26 31.19 -18.46
CA THR A 141 -0.27 32.66 -18.50
C THR A 141 -0.78 33.34 -17.23
N ALA A 142 -1.63 32.69 -16.44
CA ALA A 142 -2.35 33.33 -15.34
C ALA A 142 -1.92 32.86 -13.95
N CYS A 143 -1.48 31.59 -13.80
CA CYS A 143 -1.00 31.04 -12.53
C CYS A 143 0.43 31.53 -12.25
N ASP A 144 0.66 32.02 -11.05
CA ASP A 144 2.01 32.33 -10.55
C ASP A 144 2.74 31.07 -10.03
N SER A 145 3.97 31.24 -9.50
CA SER A 145 4.78 30.09 -9.03
C SER A 145 4.13 29.36 -7.85
N ASP A 146 3.50 30.10 -6.94
CA ASP A 146 2.87 29.52 -5.75
C ASP A 146 1.57 28.77 -6.15
N ASP A 147 0.80 29.32 -7.07
CA ASP A 147 -0.36 28.65 -7.67
C ASP A 147 0.05 27.33 -8.34
N LEU A 148 1.13 27.34 -9.12
CA LEU A 148 1.64 26.17 -9.83
C LEU A 148 2.06 25.06 -8.87
N HIS A 149 2.80 25.39 -7.78
CA HIS A 149 3.16 24.39 -6.77
C HIS A 149 1.94 23.84 -6.04
N ALA A 150 0.98 24.71 -5.69
CA ALA A 150 -0.26 24.29 -5.04
C ALA A 150 -1.11 23.37 -5.93
N LEU A 151 -1.15 23.62 -7.23
CA LEU A 151 -1.85 22.76 -8.20
C LEU A 151 -1.19 21.40 -8.34
N ALA A 152 0.14 21.33 -8.46
CA ALA A 152 0.88 20.09 -8.59
C ALA A 152 0.83 19.19 -7.34
N GLY A 153 0.71 19.78 -6.15
CA GLY A 153 0.62 19.04 -4.87
C GLY A 153 -0.81 18.73 -4.40
N ARG A 154 -1.84 19.13 -5.15
CA ARG A 154 -3.23 19.11 -4.66
C ARG A 154 -3.84 17.71 -4.56
N SER A 155 -3.55 16.81 -5.48
CA SER A 155 -4.09 15.45 -5.51
C SER A 155 -3.18 14.50 -6.29
N ILE A 156 -3.23 13.22 -5.92
CA ILE A 156 -2.53 12.12 -6.60
C ILE A 156 -3.41 11.37 -7.60
N ASP A 157 -4.70 11.73 -7.71
CA ASP A 157 -5.63 11.13 -8.64
C ASP A 157 -5.33 11.51 -10.11
N ARG A 158 -6.13 11.02 -11.04
CA ARG A 158 -5.94 11.28 -12.48
C ARG A 158 -5.93 12.78 -12.83
N THR A 159 -6.75 13.58 -12.14
CA THR A 159 -6.79 15.04 -12.34
C THR A 159 -5.52 15.71 -11.84
N GLY A 160 -5.08 15.34 -10.62
CA GLY A 160 -3.82 15.81 -10.06
C GLY A 160 -2.60 15.42 -10.90
N GLN A 161 -2.56 14.19 -11.42
CA GLN A 161 -1.51 13.74 -12.34
C GLN A 161 -1.51 14.56 -13.64
N PHE A 162 -2.67 14.77 -14.23
CA PHE A 162 -2.80 15.54 -15.47
C PHE A 162 -2.33 16.99 -15.31
N ILE A 163 -2.79 17.68 -14.26
CA ILE A 163 -2.41 19.08 -14.02
C ILE A 163 -0.94 19.21 -13.62
N SER A 164 -0.40 18.24 -12.87
CA SER A 164 1.02 18.21 -12.51
C SER A 164 1.93 18.10 -13.74
N LEU A 165 1.51 17.37 -14.78
CA LEU A 165 2.24 17.32 -16.04
C LEU A 165 2.24 18.69 -16.75
N LEU A 166 1.11 19.39 -16.77
CA LEU A 166 1.02 20.75 -17.34
C LEU A 166 1.90 21.75 -16.58
N VAL A 167 1.89 21.65 -15.25
CA VAL A 167 2.75 22.49 -14.39
C VAL A 167 4.23 22.19 -14.63
N ALA A 168 4.62 20.92 -14.73
CA ALA A 168 5.98 20.54 -15.05
C ALA A 168 6.42 21.06 -16.43
N GLU A 169 5.54 21.01 -17.44
CA GLU A 169 5.79 21.61 -18.76
C GLU A 169 6.00 23.14 -18.68
N ARG A 170 5.21 23.81 -17.86
CA ARG A 170 5.35 25.26 -17.61
C ARG A 170 6.68 25.57 -16.94
N PHE A 171 7.06 24.90 -15.87
CA PHE A 171 8.35 25.12 -15.22
C PHE A 171 9.52 24.83 -16.14
N LEU A 172 9.39 23.86 -17.07
CA LEU A 172 10.38 23.62 -18.11
C LEU A 172 10.52 24.80 -19.07
N SER A 173 9.40 25.37 -19.52
CA SER A 173 9.41 26.52 -20.43
C SER A 173 9.99 27.76 -19.76
N ASP A 174 9.81 27.90 -18.44
CA ASP A 174 10.38 28.97 -17.62
C ASP A 174 11.86 28.75 -17.23
N GLY A 175 12.48 27.64 -17.66
CA GLY A 175 13.86 27.30 -17.33
C GLY A 175 14.07 26.73 -15.91
N LYS A 176 12.98 26.54 -15.14
CA LYS A 176 12.97 26.03 -13.77
C LYS A 176 13.03 24.49 -13.76
N ARG A 177 14.18 23.96 -14.20
CA ARG A 177 14.38 22.50 -14.38
C ARG A 177 14.23 21.71 -13.09
N GLY A 178 14.72 22.25 -11.97
CA GLY A 178 14.64 21.57 -10.66
C GLY A 178 13.22 21.30 -10.25
N GLU A 179 12.37 22.35 -10.22
CA GLU A 179 10.97 22.23 -9.84
C GLU A 179 10.18 21.27 -10.74
N ALA A 180 10.45 21.30 -12.05
CA ALA A 180 9.81 20.37 -12.98
C ALA A 180 10.19 18.92 -12.73
N ILE A 181 11.48 18.65 -12.42
CA ILE A 181 11.97 17.33 -12.05
C ILE A 181 11.29 16.84 -10.77
N ASP A 182 11.26 17.68 -9.74
CA ASP A 182 10.67 17.32 -8.44
C ASP A 182 9.18 16.95 -8.56
N ILE A 183 8.41 17.72 -9.34
CA ILE A 183 7.00 17.41 -9.60
C ILE A 183 6.86 16.07 -10.32
N LEU A 184 7.63 15.84 -11.37
CA LEU A 184 7.58 14.61 -12.14
C LEU A 184 8.00 13.40 -11.28
N PHE A 185 8.99 13.54 -10.40
CA PHE A 185 9.42 12.50 -9.48
C PHE A 185 8.35 12.14 -8.46
N ASN A 186 7.78 13.15 -7.83
CA ASN A 186 6.76 12.95 -6.80
C ASN A 186 5.47 12.33 -7.36
N MET A 187 5.16 12.59 -8.61
CA MET A 187 3.97 12.08 -9.28
C MET A 187 4.13 10.66 -9.82
N ARG A 188 5.35 10.27 -10.18
CA ARG A 188 5.67 9.00 -10.86
C ARG A 188 5.02 7.76 -10.24
N PRO A 189 5.05 7.55 -8.91
CA PRO A 189 4.51 6.32 -8.30
C PRO A 189 3.01 6.13 -8.53
N TYR A 190 2.31 7.21 -8.81
CA TYR A 190 0.85 7.25 -8.89
C TYR A 190 0.31 7.17 -10.32
N ILE A 191 1.18 7.31 -11.36
CA ILE A 191 0.74 7.29 -12.76
C ILE A 191 0.41 5.87 -13.20
N LYS A 192 -0.90 5.57 -13.26
CA LYS A 192 -1.43 4.30 -13.80
C LYS A 192 -1.88 4.43 -15.26
N ASP A 193 -2.25 5.63 -15.70
CA ASP A 193 -2.72 5.92 -17.04
C ASP A 193 -1.55 5.91 -18.04
N ASP A 194 -1.64 5.09 -19.11
CA ASP A 194 -0.57 4.92 -20.08
C ASP A 194 -0.27 6.19 -20.89
N ASP A 195 -1.27 7.02 -21.17
CA ASP A 195 -1.08 8.26 -21.93
C ASP A 195 -0.39 9.32 -21.06
N LEU A 196 -0.77 9.43 -19.78
CA LEU A 196 -0.08 10.29 -18.81
C LEU A 196 1.36 9.82 -18.58
N ARG A 197 1.57 8.50 -18.51
CA ARG A 197 2.91 7.90 -18.37
C ARG A 197 3.80 8.22 -19.58
N LYS A 198 3.30 8.06 -20.80
CA LYS A 198 4.03 8.44 -22.02
C LYS A 198 4.40 9.92 -22.03
N ARG A 199 3.46 10.79 -21.65
CA ARG A 199 3.71 12.24 -21.56
C ARG A 199 4.78 12.57 -20.52
N ALA A 200 4.73 11.93 -19.33
CA ALA A 200 5.75 12.09 -18.30
C ALA A 200 7.14 11.67 -18.82
N ILE A 201 7.26 10.53 -19.50
CA ILE A 201 8.51 10.04 -20.09
C ILE A 201 9.03 11.04 -21.14
N GLN A 202 8.16 11.56 -22.00
CA GLN A 202 8.55 12.56 -23.00
C GLN A 202 9.07 13.85 -22.36
N LEU A 203 8.48 14.28 -21.23
CA LEU A 203 8.98 15.42 -20.48
C LEU A 203 10.36 15.13 -19.89
N TYR A 204 10.54 13.95 -19.31
CA TYR A 204 11.83 13.53 -18.81
C TYR A 204 12.91 13.47 -19.88
N SER A 205 12.58 13.01 -21.07
CA SER A 205 13.55 12.93 -22.18
C SER A 205 14.11 14.32 -22.57
N ARG A 206 13.39 15.42 -22.30
CA ARG A 206 13.88 16.79 -22.49
C ARG A 206 14.98 17.20 -21.48
N PHE A 207 15.13 16.46 -20.36
CA PHE A 207 16.18 16.71 -19.36
C PHE A 207 17.44 15.91 -19.62
N SER A 208 17.34 14.80 -20.34
CA SER A 208 18.49 13.93 -20.63
C SER A 208 19.00 14.18 -22.04
N PRO A 209 20.31 14.49 -22.18
CA PRO A 209 20.93 14.37 -23.48
C PRO A 209 20.92 12.87 -23.84
N THR A 210 20.27 12.53 -24.94
CA THR A 210 20.26 11.20 -25.59
C THR A 210 20.21 10.01 -24.63
N GLN A 211 19.11 9.27 -24.61
CA GLN A 211 19.09 7.94 -23.97
C GLN A 211 20.25 7.13 -24.59
N PRO A 212 21.03 6.42 -23.78
CA PRO A 212 22.03 5.53 -24.35
C PRO A 212 21.33 4.46 -25.21
N ASP A 213 21.94 4.10 -26.31
CA ASP A 213 21.39 3.08 -27.21
C ASP A 213 21.12 1.76 -26.49
N THR A 214 21.83 1.51 -25.39
CA THR A 214 21.74 0.26 -24.61
C THR A 214 21.88 0.53 -23.11
N LEU A 215 20.98 -0.02 -22.29
CA LEU A 215 21.08 -0.04 -20.83
C LEU A 215 21.94 -1.22 -20.39
N HIS A 216 23.07 -0.96 -19.76
CA HIS A 216 23.99 -2.00 -19.29
C HIS A 216 23.77 -2.27 -17.79
N ILE A 217 23.35 -3.48 -17.43
CA ILE A 217 23.07 -3.90 -16.04
C ILE A 217 23.93 -5.10 -15.70
N ALA A 218 24.69 -5.03 -14.62
CA ALA A 218 25.41 -6.18 -14.08
C ALA A 218 24.45 -7.06 -13.25
N VAL A 219 24.54 -8.38 -13.47
CA VAL A 219 23.77 -9.39 -12.74
C VAL A 219 24.77 -10.35 -12.12
N VAL A 220 24.95 -10.26 -10.79
CA VAL A 220 25.94 -11.02 -10.03
C VAL A 220 25.21 -12.00 -9.12
N LEU A 221 25.11 -13.25 -9.54
CA LEU A 221 24.29 -14.27 -8.87
C LEU A 221 25.05 -15.61 -8.79
N PRO A 222 24.82 -16.42 -7.77
CA PRO A 222 25.32 -17.78 -7.71
C PRO A 222 24.47 -18.68 -8.63
N ILE A 223 24.87 -18.80 -9.89
CA ILE A 223 24.22 -19.69 -10.87
C ILE A 223 24.81 -21.09 -10.88
N SER A 224 25.88 -21.29 -10.11
CA SER A 224 26.45 -22.59 -9.76
C SER A 224 26.62 -22.71 -8.24
N GLY A 225 27.01 -23.90 -7.76
CA GLY A 225 27.21 -24.17 -6.34
C GLY A 225 25.92 -24.34 -5.53
N ALA A 226 26.04 -24.24 -4.21
CA ALA A 226 24.93 -24.54 -3.25
C ALA A 226 23.73 -23.58 -3.36
N LEU A 227 23.96 -22.35 -3.79
CA LEU A 227 22.91 -21.33 -3.94
C LEU A 227 22.33 -21.23 -5.36
N ALA A 228 22.75 -22.09 -6.28
CA ALA A 228 22.22 -22.14 -7.64
C ALA A 228 20.69 -22.33 -7.71
N PRO A 229 20.04 -23.10 -6.82
CA PRO A 229 18.58 -23.20 -6.78
C PRO A 229 17.85 -21.88 -6.52
N ILE A 230 18.54 -20.86 -5.99
CA ILE A 230 18.02 -19.51 -5.81
C ILE A 230 18.46 -18.60 -6.96
N GLY A 231 19.74 -18.65 -7.30
CA GLY A 231 20.33 -17.73 -8.28
C GLY A 231 19.84 -17.96 -9.71
N THR A 232 19.64 -19.23 -10.11
CA THR A 232 19.20 -19.57 -11.47
C THR A 232 17.76 -19.13 -11.76
N PRO A 233 16.75 -19.42 -10.93
CA PRO A 233 15.40 -18.88 -11.14
C PRO A 233 15.38 -17.35 -11.14
N LEU A 234 16.08 -16.71 -10.21
CA LEU A 234 16.16 -15.26 -10.15
C LEU A 234 16.74 -14.65 -11.44
N LEU A 235 17.78 -15.28 -12.01
CA LEU A 235 18.33 -14.88 -13.32
C LEU A 235 17.31 -15.05 -14.44
N ASN A 236 16.53 -16.13 -14.45
CA ASN A 236 15.49 -16.35 -15.46
C ASN A 236 14.42 -15.25 -15.40
N GLY A 237 13.98 -14.89 -14.20
CA GLY A 237 13.04 -13.77 -14.00
C GLY A 237 13.61 -12.44 -14.51
N ILE A 238 14.87 -12.14 -14.21
CA ILE A 238 15.58 -10.95 -14.71
C ILE A 238 15.60 -10.93 -16.24
N ARG A 239 15.97 -12.07 -16.88
CA ARG A 239 15.99 -12.20 -18.34
C ARG A 239 14.60 -11.99 -18.93
N PHE A 240 13.59 -12.58 -18.32
CA PHE A 240 12.20 -12.44 -18.78
C PHE A 240 11.71 -11.00 -18.73
N ALA A 241 11.98 -10.29 -17.63
CA ALA A 241 11.64 -8.88 -17.51
C ALA A 241 12.37 -8.00 -18.55
N ALA A 242 13.68 -8.27 -18.77
CA ALA A 242 14.46 -7.56 -19.78
C ALA A 242 13.90 -7.78 -21.20
N MET A 243 13.53 -9.03 -21.53
CA MET A 243 12.89 -9.35 -22.81
C MET A 243 11.57 -8.60 -22.99
N LYS A 244 10.68 -8.68 -21.99
CA LYS A 244 9.38 -7.98 -22.03
C LYS A 244 9.52 -6.46 -22.15
N TYR A 245 10.54 -5.90 -21.52
CA TYR A 245 10.85 -4.48 -21.63
C TYR A 245 11.31 -4.11 -23.04
N MET A 246 12.25 -4.88 -23.63
CA MET A 246 12.71 -4.66 -25.00
C MET A 246 11.60 -4.85 -26.04
N ASP A 247 10.68 -5.81 -25.82
CA ASP A 247 9.51 -6.02 -26.68
C ASP A 247 8.51 -4.84 -26.63
N SER A 248 8.44 -4.12 -25.50
CA SER A 248 7.50 -3.03 -25.28
C SER A 248 8.07 -1.63 -25.52
N THR A 249 9.39 -1.53 -25.71
CA THR A 249 10.12 -0.26 -25.89
C THR A 249 11.17 -0.42 -26.98
N ASP A 250 11.63 0.69 -27.55
CA ASP A 250 12.76 0.67 -28.49
C ASP A 250 14.13 0.67 -27.79
N GLN A 251 14.16 0.47 -26.46
CA GLN A 251 15.37 0.56 -25.65
C GLN A 251 16.03 -0.80 -25.47
N ALA A 252 17.25 -0.96 -25.96
CA ALA A 252 18.03 -2.18 -25.77
C ALA A 252 18.53 -2.34 -24.32
N VAL A 253 18.58 -3.58 -23.83
CA VAL A 253 19.11 -3.96 -22.51
C VAL A 253 20.20 -5.00 -22.67
N ALA A 254 21.40 -4.72 -22.15
CA ALA A 254 22.53 -5.63 -22.09
C ALA A 254 22.76 -6.12 -20.65
N LEU A 255 22.58 -7.40 -20.40
CA LEU A 255 22.84 -8.04 -19.11
C LEU A 255 24.28 -8.57 -19.09
N HIS A 256 25.09 -8.02 -18.17
CA HIS A 256 26.43 -8.54 -17.86
C HIS A 256 26.29 -9.56 -16.73
N ILE A 257 26.21 -10.84 -17.08
CA ILE A 257 25.94 -11.93 -16.16
C ILE A 257 27.25 -12.50 -15.63
N PHE A 258 27.38 -12.54 -14.30
CA PHE A 258 28.52 -13.08 -13.58
C PHE A 258 28.05 -14.13 -12.59
N ASP A 259 28.71 -15.29 -12.60
CA ASP A 259 28.56 -16.30 -11.56
C ASP A 259 29.54 -16.00 -10.42
N ASN A 260 29.02 -15.76 -9.24
CA ASN A 260 29.84 -15.56 -8.04
C ASN A 260 29.94 -16.82 -7.17
N GLU A 261 29.31 -17.94 -7.55
CA GLU A 261 29.31 -19.23 -6.85
C GLU A 261 28.84 -19.12 -5.36
N GLY A 262 28.31 -17.95 -4.97
CA GLY A 262 28.03 -17.62 -3.56
C GLY A 262 29.27 -17.22 -2.75
N ASP A 263 30.43 -17.11 -3.39
CA ASP A 263 31.71 -16.83 -2.75
C ASP A 263 31.97 -15.32 -2.63
N LEU A 264 32.47 -14.89 -1.45
CA LEU A 264 32.78 -13.49 -1.15
C LEU A 264 33.96 -12.98 -2.01
N SER A 265 34.99 -13.79 -2.16
CA SER A 265 36.19 -13.40 -2.87
C SER A 265 35.92 -13.19 -4.37
N GLU A 266 35.08 -14.08 -4.95
CA GLU A 266 34.62 -13.96 -6.32
C GLU A 266 33.72 -12.75 -6.51
N SER A 267 32.79 -12.51 -5.59
CA SER A 267 31.94 -11.31 -5.57
C SER A 267 32.76 -10.01 -5.57
N ILE A 268 33.85 -9.96 -4.80
CA ILE A 268 34.77 -8.80 -4.74
C ILE A 268 35.51 -8.62 -6.06
N LYS A 269 35.98 -9.72 -6.71
CA LYS A 269 36.63 -9.64 -8.01
C LYS A 269 35.68 -9.10 -9.08
N ILE A 270 34.45 -9.62 -9.12
CA ILE A 270 33.42 -9.19 -10.06
C ILE A 270 33.07 -7.71 -9.80
N ALA A 271 32.95 -7.30 -8.54
CA ALA A 271 32.66 -5.90 -8.18
C ALA A 271 33.71 -4.91 -8.74
N ARG A 272 34.99 -5.32 -8.81
CA ARG A 272 36.03 -4.50 -9.45
C ARG A 272 35.80 -4.36 -10.95
N ILE A 273 35.39 -5.44 -11.64
CA ILE A 273 35.06 -5.41 -13.07
C ILE A 273 33.88 -4.47 -13.31
N VAL A 274 32.82 -4.58 -12.48
CA VAL A 274 31.63 -3.71 -12.54
C VAL A 274 31.99 -2.25 -12.27
N ARG A 275 32.84 -2.00 -11.26
CA ARG A 275 33.32 -0.65 -10.93
C ARG A 275 34.05 -0.01 -12.10
N ASP A 276 34.89 -0.77 -12.80
CA ASP A 276 35.79 -0.25 -13.82
C ASP A 276 35.11 -0.14 -15.21
N ASP A 277 33.91 -0.74 -15.42
CA ASP A 277 33.11 -0.57 -16.63
C ASP A 277 32.16 0.65 -16.53
N PRO A 278 32.45 1.78 -17.21
CA PRO A 278 31.66 2.99 -17.12
C PRO A 278 30.24 2.86 -17.72
N ARG A 279 29.98 1.86 -18.52
CA ARG A 279 28.68 1.62 -19.16
C ARG A 279 27.66 1.08 -18.19
N ILE A 280 28.09 0.31 -17.16
CA ILE A 280 27.20 -0.31 -16.20
C ILE A 280 26.55 0.74 -15.31
N ILE A 281 25.21 0.78 -15.32
CA ILE A 281 24.40 1.78 -14.60
C ILE A 281 23.82 1.26 -13.28
N ALA A 282 23.74 -0.07 -13.11
CA ALA A 282 23.26 -0.73 -11.90
C ALA A 282 23.80 -2.15 -11.77
N GLN A 283 23.78 -2.68 -10.56
CA GLN A 283 24.07 -4.08 -10.26
C GLN A 283 22.92 -4.73 -9.52
N ILE A 284 22.50 -5.93 -9.94
CA ILE A 284 21.57 -6.81 -9.20
C ILE A 284 22.38 -7.93 -8.56
N GLY A 285 22.18 -8.15 -7.26
CA GLY A 285 22.95 -9.10 -6.46
C GLY A 285 24.29 -8.53 -6.00
N PRO A 286 25.04 -9.30 -5.22
CA PRO A 286 24.87 -10.71 -4.87
C PRO A 286 23.71 -11.01 -3.91
N LEU A 287 23.54 -12.30 -3.48
CA LEU A 287 22.39 -12.71 -2.68
C LEU A 287 22.64 -12.60 -1.18
N THR A 288 23.82 -12.99 -0.70
CA THR A 288 24.11 -13.04 0.75
C THR A 288 24.50 -11.68 1.31
N ASN A 289 24.14 -11.42 2.56
CA ASN A 289 24.49 -10.16 3.23
C ASN A 289 26.01 -9.91 3.23
N GLU A 290 26.81 -10.94 3.47
CA GLU A 290 28.27 -10.85 3.48
C GLU A 290 28.84 -10.44 2.11
N ASN A 291 28.35 -11.06 1.03
CA ASN A 291 28.78 -10.73 -0.32
C ASN A 291 28.34 -9.31 -0.72
N ILE A 292 27.15 -8.86 -0.26
CA ILE A 292 26.68 -7.50 -0.49
C ILE A 292 27.59 -6.48 0.21
N LYS A 293 27.97 -6.73 1.48
CA LYS A 293 28.90 -5.89 2.23
C LYS A 293 30.25 -5.76 1.50
N GLY A 294 30.84 -6.89 1.10
CA GLY A 294 32.09 -6.90 0.36
C GLY A 294 32.02 -6.20 -1.00
N THR A 295 30.95 -6.45 -1.76
CA THR A 295 30.70 -5.81 -3.05
C THR A 295 30.51 -4.30 -2.92
N SER A 296 29.72 -3.86 -1.95
CA SER A 296 29.42 -2.44 -1.74
C SER A 296 30.66 -1.61 -1.37
N ALA A 297 31.59 -2.20 -0.60
CA ALA A 297 32.87 -1.56 -0.27
C ALA A 297 33.74 -1.32 -1.52
N VAL A 298 33.70 -2.23 -2.51
CA VAL A 298 34.44 -2.06 -3.78
C VAL A 298 33.76 -1.02 -4.68
N LEU A 299 32.43 -0.94 -4.66
CA LEU A 299 31.66 0.02 -5.47
C LEU A 299 31.63 1.43 -4.84
N GLU A 300 32.22 1.61 -3.66
CA GLU A 300 32.31 2.92 -2.99
C GLU A 300 32.96 3.95 -3.92
N GLY A 301 32.40 5.16 -3.97
CA GLY A 301 32.86 6.22 -4.88
C GLY A 301 32.21 6.19 -6.26
N ARG A 302 31.52 5.12 -6.62
CA ARG A 302 30.71 5.01 -7.83
C ARG A 302 29.23 4.97 -7.47
N ARG A 303 28.49 6.06 -7.70
CA ARG A 303 27.05 6.13 -7.41
C ARG A 303 26.24 5.32 -8.44
N ILE A 304 26.34 4.00 -8.37
CA ILE A 304 25.44 3.08 -9.09
C ILE A 304 24.62 2.29 -8.06
N PRO A 305 23.32 2.04 -8.31
CA PRO A 305 22.52 1.20 -7.44
C PRO A 305 23.02 -0.24 -7.39
N LEU A 306 23.20 -0.77 -6.18
CA LEU A 306 23.42 -2.18 -5.88
C LEU A 306 22.12 -2.72 -5.26
N ILE A 307 21.32 -3.43 -6.04
CA ILE A 307 20.06 -4.00 -5.57
C ILE A 307 20.35 -5.34 -4.91
N ALA A 308 20.04 -5.43 -3.62
CA ALA A 308 20.11 -6.63 -2.81
C ALA A 308 18.76 -7.36 -2.83
N PRO A 309 18.56 -8.40 -3.69
CA PRO A 309 17.23 -8.95 -3.92
C PRO A 309 16.70 -9.76 -2.74
N THR A 310 17.56 -10.47 -2.02
CA THR A 310 17.18 -11.43 -0.95
C THR A 310 17.60 -11.01 0.45
N ALA A 311 18.37 -9.92 0.58
CA ALA A 311 18.88 -9.47 1.86
C ALA A 311 17.74 -8.96 2.78
N THR A 312 17.79 -9.39 4.05
CA THR A 312 16.84 -9.00 5.10
C THR A 312 17.52 -8.52 6.38
N GLU A 313 18.84 -8.35 6.35
CA GLU A 313 19.63 -7.89 7.51
C GLU A 313 19.30 -6.42 7.82
N ASN A 314 19.17 -6.12 9.12
CA ASN A 314 18.92 -4.75 9.58
C ASN A 314 20.14 -3.84 9.31
N HIS A 315 19.89 -2.58 8.99
CA HIS A 315 20.92 -1.53 8.80
C HIS A 315 21.94 -1.79 7.68
N LEU A 316 21.71 -2.77 6.81
CA LEU A 316 22.61 -3.09 5.70
C LEU A 316 22.83 -1.87 4.78
N THR A 317 21.79 -1.12 4.52
CA THR A 317 21.81 0.10 3.68
C THR A 317 22.60 1.25 4.29
N GLY A 318 22.81 1.25 5.62
CA GLY A 318 23.65 2.21 6.31
C GLY A 318 25.15 2.05 6.04
N LEU A 319 25.57 0.88 5.57
CA LEU A 319 26.99 0.59 5.31
C LEU A 319 27.52 1.28 4.05
N ALA A 320 26.69 1.40 3.01
CA ALA A 320 27.08 2.09 1.78
C ALA A 320 25.88 2.74 1.08
N PRO A 321 26.08 3.93 0.47
CA PRO A 321 25.01 4.61 -0.27
C PRO A 321 24.50 3.85 -1.49
N SER A 322 25.28 2.94 -2.05
CA SER A 322 24.91 2.12 -3.23
C SER A 322 23.86 1.07 -2.93
N ILE A 323 23.74 0.58 -1.69
CA ILE A 323 22.87 -0.55 -1.33
C ILE A 323 21.40 -0.14 -1.31
N PHE A 324 20.57 -0.88 -2.05
CA PHE A 324 19.11 -0.85 -2.02
C PHE A 324 18.59 -2.23 -1.61
N GLN A 325 17.91 -2.31 -0.50
CA GLN A 325 17.44 -3.58 0.07
C GLN A 325 16.01 -3.85 -0.37
N PHE A 326 15.86 -4.76 -1.34
CA PHE A 326 14.57 -5.05 -2.00
C PHE A 326 13.55 -5.72 -1.06
N ARG A 327 14.01 -6.55 -0.11
CA ARG A 327 13.16 -7.19 0.89
C ARG A 327 13.08 -6.35 2.17
N ALA A 328 11.93 -6.38 2.82
CA ALA A 328 11.78 -5.78 4.14
C ALA A 328 12.71 -6.42 5.16
N THR A 329 13.27 -5.62 6.07
CA THR A 329 14.16 -6.08 7.13
C THR A 329 13.44 -6.97 8.15
N ARG A 330 14.20 -7.78 8.89
CA ARG A 330 13.67 -8.58 10.01
C ARG A 330 13.07 -7.69 11.09
N GLU A 331 13.74 -6.57 11.38
CA GLU A 331 13.24 -5.55 12.30
C GLU A 331 11.87 -5.02 11.89
N ARG A 332 11.73 -4.64 10.61
CA ARG A 332 10.47 -4.12 10.08
C ARG A 332 9.34 -5.14 10.20
N LYS A 333 9.60 -6.40 9.83
CA LYS A 333 8.62 -7.48 9.94
C LYS A 333 8.24 -7.75 11.40
N ALA A 334 9.22 -7.89 12.28
CA ALA A 334 8.98 -8.14 13.69
C ALA A 334 8.17 -7.01 14.35
N THR A 335 8.52 -5.76 14.04
CA THR A 335 7.82 -4.57 14.56
C THR A 335 6.38 -4.51 14.06
N ALA A 336 6.14 -4.75 12.78
CA ALA A 336 4.81 -4.75 12.21
C ALA A 336 3.92 -5.87 12.80
N LEU A 337 4.47 -7.08 12.95
CA LEU A 337 3.75 -8.20 13.57
C LEU A 337 3.40 -7.92 15.03
N ALA A 338 4.34 -7.37 15.81
CA ALA A 338 4.10 -7.00 17.21
C ALA A 338 3.02 -5.92 17.33
N GLU A 339 3.07 -4.90 16.46
CA GLU A 339 2.03 -3.85 16.42
C GLU A 339 0.65 -4.41 16.09
N TYR A 340 0.57 -5.26 15.09
CA TYR A 340 -0.70 -5.90 14.72
C TYR A 340 -1.23 -6.79 15.84
N ALA A 341 -0.37 -7.60 16.44
CA ALA A 341 -0.74 -8.48 17.55
C ALA A 341 -1.30 -7.71 18.76
N VAL A 342 -0.65 -6.61 19.15
CA VAL A 342 -1.08 -5.81 20.31
C VAL A 342 -2.25 -4.90 19.98
N LYS A 343 -2.20 -4.15 18.86
CA LYS A 343 -3.19 -3.10 18.55
C LYS A 343 -4.44 -3.63 17.87
N SER A 344 -4.31 -4.58 16.93
CA SER A 344 -5.41 -5.08 16.13
C SER A 344 -6.03 -6.36 16.69
N LEU A 345 -5.20 -7.34 17.08
CA LEU A 345 -5.68 -8.57 17.71
C LEU A 345 -5.96 -8.42 19.21
N GLY A 346 -5.47 -7.35 19.86
CA GLY A 346 -5.68 -7.07 21.28
C GLY A 346 -4.94 -8.01 22.24
N LEU A 347 -3.91 -8.72 21.73
CA LEU A 347 -3.12 -9.65 22.53
C LEU A 347 -2.23 -8.87 23.52
N LYS A 348 -2.06 -9.39 24.74
CA LYS A 348 -1.34 -8.71 25.82
C LYS A 348 -0.14 -9.50 26.35
N THR A 349 -0.24 -10.83 26.36
CA THR A 349 0.75 -11.73 26.92
C THR A 349 1.34 -12.61 25.84
N PHE A 350 2.67 -12.67 25.79
CA PHE A 350 3.37 -13.35 24.70
C PHE A 350 4.43 -14.32 25.22
N ALA A 351 4.67 -15.36 24.43
CA ALA A 351 5.89 -16.16 24.50
C ALA A 351 6.64 -16.06 23.16
N ILE A 352 7.95 -16.24 23.21
CA ILE A 352 8.81 -16.30 22.02
C ILE A 352 9.59 -17.60 22.08
N ILE A 353 9.57 -18.39 21.02
CA ILE A 353 10.39 -19.58 20.87
C ILE A 353 11.08 -19.51 19.51
N ALA A 354 12.39 -19.29 19.51
CA ALA A 354 13.15 -18.97 18.31
C ALA A 354 14.40 -19.88 18.18
N PRO A 355 14.91 -20.08 16.94
CA PRO A 355 16.20 -20.71 16.76
C PRO A 355 17.31 -19.81 17.33
N SER A 356 18.36 -20.41 17.89
CA SER A 356 19.53 -19.71 18.47
C SER A 356 20.48 -19.14 17.40
N THR A 357 20.00 -18.95 16.18
CA THR A 357 20.72 -18.33 15.06
C THR A 357 20.54 -16.80 15.09
N GLU A 358 21.41 -16.08 14.40
CA GLU A 358 21.28 -14.63 14.24
C GLU A 358 19.89 -14.21 13.69
N TYR A 359 19.33 -14.99 12.75
CA TYR A 359 17.98 -14.81 12.26
C TYR A 359 16.95 -14.84 13.39
N GLY A 360 16.95 -15.88 14.21
CA GLY A 360 16.00 -16.02 15.32
C GLY A 360 16.17 -14.95 16.39
N GLN A 361 17.43 -14.60 16.71
CA GLN A 361 17.74 -13.56 17.69
C GLN A 361 17.23 -12.19 17.24
N GLN A 362 17.55 -11.76 16.01
CA GLN A 362 17.08 -10.47 15.47
C GLN A 362 15.55 -10.37 15.44
N PHE A 363 14.86 -11.44 15.03
CA PHE A 363 13.40 -11.45 15.05
C PHE A 363 12.84 -11.38 16.47
N ALA A 364 13.34 -12.19 17.39
CA ALA A 364 12.88 -12.27 18.77
C ALA A 364 13.09 -10.94 19.52
N ASP A 365 14.28 -10.35 19.40
CA ASP A 365 14.65 -9.12 20.11
C ASP A 365 13.83 -7.92 19.61
N ASN A 366 13.64 -7.79 18.30
CA ASN A 366 12.84 -6.71 17.74
C ASN A 366 11.35 -6.86 18.08
N PHE A 367 10.81 -8.08 18.02
CA PHE A 367 9.44 -8.36 18.43
C PHE A 367 9.22 -8.04 19.91
N ALA A 368 10.10 -8.54 20.79
CA ALA A 368 10.02 -8.31 22.23
C ALA A 368 10.11 -6.82 22.57
N THR A 369 11.08 -6.12 21.98
CA THR A 369 11.24 -4.67 22.17
C THR A 369 9.98 -3.91 21.79
N ARG A 370 9.36 -4.28 20.66
CA ARG A 370 8.15 -3.58 20.20
C ARG A 370 6.93 -3.91 21.05
N VAL A 371 6.77 -5.16 21.47
CA VAL A 371 5.71 -5.57 22.41
C VAL A 371 5.80 -4.78 23.72
N ASP A 372 7.00 -4.67 24.30
CA ASP A 372 7.25 -3.91 25.53
C ASP A 372 6.89 -2.41 25.36
N GLN A 373 7.33 -1.78 24.28
CA GLN A 373 6.97 -0.38 23.94
C GLN A 373 5.45 -0.16 23.84
N LEU A 374 4.69 -1.18 23.47
CA LEU A 374 3.23 -1.12 23.33
C LEU A 374 2.49 -1.53 24.60
N GLY A 375 3.21 -1.87 25.69
CA GLY A 375 2.64 -2.27 26.97
C GLY A 375 2.19 -3.72 27.03
N GLY A 376 2.62 -4.57 26.09
CA GLY A 376 2.47 -6.02 26.15
C GLY A 376 3.56 -6.65 27.05
N ILE A 377 3.39 -7.90 27.41
CA ILE A 377 4.27 -8.62 28.36
C ILE A 377 4.81 -9.87 27.69
N ILE A 378 6.13 -10.01 27.62
CA ILE A 378 6.80 -11.26 27.26
C ILE A 378 6.94 -12.11 28.52
N GLN A 379 6.10 -13.13 28.66
CA GLN A 379 6.13 -14.03 29.84
C GLN A 379 7.18 -15.12 29.70
N TYR A 380 7.54 -15.49 28.47
CA TYR A 380 8.50 -16.53 28.21
C TYR A 380 9.33 -16.27 26.97
N GLN A 381 10.62 -16.50 27.01
CA GLN A 381 11.51 -16.51 25.87
C GLN A 381 12.41 -17.74 25.90
N GLY A 382 12.41 -18.49 24.81
CA GLY A 382 13.18 -19.73 24.69
C GLY A 382 13.89 -19.87 23.35
N TRP A 383 14.98 -20.62 23.38
CA TRP A 383 15.85 -20.83 22.22
C TRP A 383 16.04 -22.32 21.95
N TYR A 384 16.03 -22.72 20.69
CA TYR A 384 16.36 -24.08 20.28
C TYR A 384 17.52 -24.09 19.27
N VAL A 385 18.25 -25.21 19.21
CA VAL A 385 19.37 -25.45 18.28
C VAL A 385 18.98 -26.55 17.30
N GLY A 386 19.24 -26.34 16.02
CA GLY A 386 18.88 -27.30 14.98
C GLY A 386 17.37 -27.43 14.79
N GLU A 387 16.87 -28.65 14.56
CA GLU A 387 15.44 -28.92 14.39
C GLU A 387 14.69 -28.85 15.73
N PRO A 388 13.48 -28.25 15.76
CA PRO A 388 12.71 -28.04 16.99
C PRO A 388 11.99 -29.30 17.49
N THR A 389 12.71 -30.39 17.63
CA THR A 389 12.14 -31.71 17.98
C THR A 389 11.75 -31.83 19.44
N ASP A 390 12.39 -31.07 20.33
CA ASP A 390 12.25 -31.15 21.79
C ASP A 390 11.66 -29.88 22.45
N ILE A 391 10.93 -29.06 21.69
CA ILE A 391 10.27 -27.84 22.21
C ILE A 391 9.33 -28.20 23.39
N SER A 392 8.64 -29.31 23.29
CA SER A 392 7.69 -29.78 24.30
C SER A 392 8.32 -29.97 25.67
N LYS A 393 9.51 -30.56 25.70
CA LYS A 393 10.21 -30.85 26.98
C LYS A 393 10.84 -29.60 27.58
N ASN A 394 11.40 -28.75 26.74
CA ASN A 394 12.24 -27.64 27.18
C ASN A 394 11.46 -26.33 27.33
N HIS A 395 10.49 -26.06 26.45
CA HIS A 395 9.79 -24.77 26.37
C HIS A 395 8.32 -24.86 26.75
N PHE A 396 7.53 -25.73 26.13
CA PHE A 396 6.09 -25.81 26.44
C PHE A 396 5.85 -26.29 27.88
N ARG A 397 6.74 -27.09 28.43
CA ARG A 397 6.68 -27.44 29.85
C ARG A 397 6.80 -26.21 30.75
N SER A 398 7.80 -25.35 30.51
CA SER A 398 8.01 -24.14 31.32
C SER A 398 6.85 -23.14 31.14
N ILE A 399 6.35 -22.97 29.89
CA ILE A 399 5.16 -22.18 29.65
C ILE A 399 3.97 -22.72 30.42
N ARG A 400 3.75 -24.05 30.45
CA ARG A 400 2.66 -24.65 31.21
C ARG A 400 2.84 -24.48 32.73
N GLU A 401 4.07 -24.58 33.25
CA GLU A 401 4.35 -24.33 34.65
C GLU A 401 3.95 -22.92 35.08
N ILE A 402 4.30 -21.89 34.26
CA ILE A 402 3.87 -20.50 34.48
C ILE A 402 2.34 -20.39 34.52
N GLY A 403 1.66 -20.97 33.53
CA GLY A 403 0.20 -20.90 33.43
C GLY A 403 -0.52 -21.64 34.56
N LEU A 404 0.03 -22.76 35.04
CA LEU A 404 -0.52 -23.48 36.18
C LEU A 404 -0.31 -22.71 37.49
N GLU A 405 0.83 -22.05 37.70
CA GLU A 405 1.06 -21.16 38.84
C GLU A 405 0.12 -19.95 38.84
N GLU A 406 -0.09 -19.32 37.66
CA GLU A 406 -1.03 -18.22 37.53
C GLU A 406 -2.47 -18.68 37.81
N LEU A 407 -2.87 -19.83 37.27
CA LEU A 407 -4.17 -20.42 37.51
C LEU A 407 -4.38 -20.72 39.00
N PHE A 408 -3.36 -21.27 39.64
CA PHE A 408 -3.37 -21.58 41.07
C PHE A 408 -3.47 -20.31 41.92
N SER A 409 -2.70 -19.29 41.59
CA SER A 409 -2.74 -17.97 42.25
C SER A 409 -4.10 -17.29 42.15
N LYS A 410 -4.73 -17.35 40.96
CA LYS A 410 -6.11 -16.86 40.76
C LYS A 410 -7.11 -17.62 41.62
N MET A 411 -6.99 -18.96 41.71
CA MET A 411 -7.87 -19.77 42.55
C MET A 411 -7.72 -19.44 44.04
N VAL A 412 -6.50 -19.22 44.51
CA VAL A 412 -6.24 -18.83 45.91
C VAL A 412 -6.81 -17.44 46.19
N ALA A 413 -6.60 -16.48 45.29
CA ALA A 413 -7.15 -15.13 45.41
C ALA A 413 -8.69 -15.12 45.38
N ASP A 414 -9.30 -15.90 44.49
CA ASP A 414 -10.76 -16.04 44.39
C ASP A 414 -11.33 -16.77 45.63
N SER A 415 -10.62 -17.76 46.19
CA SER A 415 -10.99 -18.42 47.42
C SER A 415 -10.96 -17.48 48.64
N LEU A 416 -9.91 -16.66 48.77
CA LEU A 416 -9.81 -15.62 49.79
C LEU A 416 -10.86 -14.53 49.62
N ARG A 417 -11.20 -14.16 48.38
CA ARG A 417 -12.25 -13.23 48.06
C ARG A 417 -13.63 -13.82 48.33
N LEU A 418 -13.82 -15.13 48.11
CA LEU A 418 -15.04 -15.85 48.46
C LEU A 418 -15.23 -15.90 49.98
N ASP A 419 -14.17 -16.17 50.76
CA ASP A 419 -14.23 -16.13 52.24
C ASP A 419 -14.52 -14.71 52.75
N SER A 420 -14.01 -13.67 52.11
CA SER A 420 -14.33 -12.28 52.42
C SER A 420 -15.74 -11.86 51.98
N LEU A 421 -16.26 -12.46 50.90
CA LEU A 421 -17.61 -12.23 50.38
C LEU A 421 -18.70 -13.04 51.10
N LEU A 422 -18.33 -14.24 51.61
CA LEU A 422 -19.22 -15.02 52.48
C LEU A 422 -19.42 -14.36 53.87
N SER A 423 -18.52 -13.43 54.23
CA SER A 423 -18.71 -12.55 55.38
C SER A 423 -19.54 -11.28 55.04
N GLY A 424 -19.92 -11.07 53.79
CA GLY A 424 -20.76 -9.94 53.32
C GLY A 424 -21.37 -10.21 51.95
N LEU A 425 -22.54 -10.81 51.95
CA LEU A 425 -23.43 -11.15 50.83
C LEU A 425 -23.25 -10.33 49.55
N THR A 426 -22.83 -10.94 48.44
CA THR A 426 -23.42 -10.75 47.08
C THR A 426 -22.81 -11.74 46.04
N THR A 427 -23.66 -12.22 45.18
CA THR A 427 -23.53 -13.21 44.14
C THR A 427 -22.85 -12.68 42.88
N GLU A 428 -21.68 -13.23 42.53
CA GLU A 428 -21.14 -13.30 41.16
C GLU A 428 -20.34 -14.61 41.00
N GLY A 429 -21.04 -15.69 40.60
CA GLY A 429 -20.59 -17.05 40.77
C GLY A 429 -20.05 -17.83 39.56
N ASP A 430 -20.02 -17.24 38.33
CA ASP A 430 -19.84 -18.08 37.14
C ASP A 430 -18.36 -18.32 36.73
N SER A 431 -17.46 -17.36 36.94
CA SER A 431 -16.04 -17.52 36.54
C SER A 431 -15.26 -18.49 37.41
N ILE A 432 -15.58 -18.56 38.71
CA ILE A 432 -14.90 -19.44 39.71
C ILE A 432 -15.16 -20.93 39.41
N ASN A 433 -16.34 -21.23 38.86
CA ASN A 433 -16.75 -22.61 38.64
C ASN A 433 -16.01 -23.30 37.48
N ILE A 434 -15.60 -22.57 36.45
CA ILE A 434 -14.89 -23.13 35.30
C ILE A 434 -13.47 -23.56 35.68
N TYR A 435 -12.73 -22.73 36.41
CA TYR A 435 -11.36 -23.04 36.87
C TYR A 435 -11.34 -24.15 37.93
N ALA A 436 -12.28 -24.13 38.85
CA ALA A 436 -12.43 -25.16 39.87
C ALA A 436 -12.75 -26.53 39.25
N GLN A 437 -13.60 -26.58 38.21
CA GLN A 437 -13.90 -27.82 37.51
C GLN A 437 -12.71 -28.40 36.75
N GLN A 438 -11.86 -27.56 36.15
CA GLN A 438 -10.66 -28.02 35.44
C GLN A 438 -9.56 -28.57 36.37
N LEU A 439 -9.40 -28.02 37.56
CA LEU A 439 -8.39 -28.44 38.50
C LEU A 439 -8.86 -29.47 39.54
N GLN A 440 -10.19 -29.61 39.72
CA GLN A 440 -10.73 -30.61 40.65
C GLN A 440 -10.17 -32.05 40.47
N PRO A 441 -10.00 -32.57 39.24
CA PRO A 441 -9.40 -33.89 39.04
C PRO A 441 -7.96 -33.99 39.55
N ILE A 442 -7.21 -32.89 39.48
CA ILE A 442 -5.81 -32.83 39.92
C ILE A 442 -5.71 -32.71 41.43
N LEU A 443 -6.56 -31.84 42.02
CA LEU A 443 -6.59 -31.59 43.48
C LEU A 443 -7.12 -32.77 44.30
N LYS A 444 -7.96 -33.63 43.67
CA LYS A 444 -8.49 -34.84 44.34
C LYS A 444 -7.47 -35.99 44.47
N LYS A 445 -6.34 -35.92 43.78
CA LYS A 445 -5.28 -36.92 43.89
C LYS A 445 -4.29 -36.55 44.99
N SER A 446 -4.03 -37.50 45.86
CA SER A 446 -3.04 -37.34 46.97
C SER A 446 -1.59 -37.12 46.46
N ARG A 447 -1.31 -37.46 45.19
CA ARG A 447 -0.05 -37.19 44.48
C ARG A 447 -0.35 -37.01 43.00
N PRO A 448 -0.61 -35.77 42.51
CA PRO A 448 -0.83 -35.53 41.09
C PRO A 448 0.41 -35.88 40.28
N THR A 449 0.23 -36.63 39.20
CA THR A 449 1.30 -36.95 38.27
C THR A 449 1.39 -35.88 37.17
N ARG A 450 2.51 -35.83 36.43
CA ARG A 450 2.69 -34.94 35.28
C ARG A 450 1.57 -35.12 34.22
N GLY A 451 1.09 -36.38 34.05
CA GLY A 451 -0.01 -36.66 33.09
C GLY A 451 -1.32 -35.98 33.48
N ASP A 452 -1.57 -35.78 34.79
CA ASP A 452 -2.80 -35.11 35.25
C ASP A 452 -2.80 -33.63 34.90
N SER A 453 -1.66 -32.95 34.97
CA SER A 453 -1.55 -31.53 34.60
C SER A 453 -1.64 -31.31 33.09
N LEU A 454 -1.24 -32.28 32.25
CA LEU A 454 -1.34 -32.17 30.79
C LEU A 454 -2.79 -32.12 30.29
N GLY A 455 -3.76 -32.64 31.07
CA GLY A 455 -5.19 -32.57 30.74
C GLY A 455 -5.80 -31.17 30.84
N VAL A 456 -5.12 -30.22 31.52
CA VAL A 456 -5.60 -28.86 31.71
C VAL A 456 -5.29 -28.01 30.46
N LYS A 457 -6.32 -27.37 29.91
CA LYS A 457 -6.17 -26.38 28.84
C LYS A 457 -5.74 -25.04 29.45
N LEU A 458 -4.67 -24.45 28.93
CA LEU A 458 -4.12 -23.20 29.42
C LEU A 458 -4.14 -22.14 28.32
N SER A 459 -4.65 -20.94 28.62
CA SER A 459 -4.78 -19.79 27.73
C SER A 459 -4.18 -18.50 28.32
N HIS A 460 -3.18 -18.63 29.19
CA HIS A 460 -2.52 -17.49 29.86
C HIS A 460 -1.55 -16.74 28.95
N ILE A 461 -1.09 -17.37 27.89
CA ILE A 461 -0.30 -16.74 26.81
C ILE A 461 -1.24 -16.48 25.63
N ASP A 462 -1.53 -15.21 25.36
CA ASP A 462 -2.41 -14.82 24.24
C ASP A 462 -1.78 -15.15 22.90
N GLY A 463 -0.48 -14.89 22.73
CA GLY A 463 0.24 -15.16 21.47
C GLY A 463 1.60 -15.82 21.68
N ILE A 464 1.94 -16.79 20.82
CA ILE A 464 3.31 -17.34 20.76
C ILE A 464 3.94 -16.99 19.42
N PHE A 465 5.04 -16.25 19.46
CA PHE A 465 5.82 -15.93 18.29
C PHE A 465 6.88 -17.00 18.00
N PHE A 466 6.80 -17.57 16.81
CA PHE A 466 7.72 -18.58 16.30
C PHE A 466 8.38 -18.12 15.00
N PRO A 467 9.50 -17.39 15.03
CA PRO A 467 10.37 -17.27 13.86
C PRO A 467 11.05 -18.62 13.63
N ILE A 468 10.76 -19.27 12.51
CA ILE A 468 11.21 -20.63 12.22
C ILE A 468 12.05 -20.70 10.96
N HIS A 469 12.81 -21.78 10.82
CA HIS A 469 13.37 -22.17 9.52
C HIS A 469 12.36 -23.01 8.74
N THR A 470 12.42 -22.91 7.41
CA THR A 470 11.58 -23.73 6.52
C THR A 470 11.65 -25.21 6.87
N GLY A 471 10.51 -25.89 6.91
CA GLY A 471 10.43 -27.32 7.27
C GLY A 471 10.15 -27.62 8.75
N SER A 472 10.25 -26.63 9.64
CA SER A 472 10.07 -26.83 11.09
C SER A 472 8.61 -26.92 11.55
N ILE A 473 7.64 -26.56 10.70
CA ILE A 473 6.21 -26.44 11.03
C ILE A 473 5.62 -27.72 11.64
N SER A 474 5.88 -28.86 11.02
CA SER A 474 5.32 -30.16 11.45
C SER A 474 5.71 -30.52 12.88
N TYR A 475 6.93 -30.20 13.30
CA TYR A 475 7.41 -30.48 14.65
C TYR A 475 6.69 -29.60 15.68
N ILE A 476 6.49 -28.33 15.36
CA ILE A 476 5.91 -27.34 16.28
C ILE A 476 4.42 -27.62 16.49
N LEU A 477 3.64 -27.79 15.43
CA LEU A 477 2.20 -27.97 15.51
C LEU A 477 1.80 -29.21 16.33
N TYR A 478 2.49 -30.33 16.10
CA TYR A 478 2.22 -31.56 16.88
C TYR A 478 2.52 -31.36 18.37
N GLN A 479 3.64 -30.73 18.70
CA GLN A 479 4.05 -30.49 20.08
C GLN A 479 3.15 -29.48 20.80
N LEU A 480 2.70 -28.44 20.09
CA LEU A 480 1.78 -27.44 20.63
C LEU A 480 0.43 -28.10 21.01
N ALA A 481 -0.14 -28.86 20.08
CA ALA A 481 -1.41 -29.56 20.30
C ALA A 481 -1.33 -30.56 21.45
N SER A 482 -0.22 -31.31 21.57
CA SER A 482 -0.02 -32.30 22.64
C SER A 482 0.15 -31.68 24.04
N ASN A 483 0.42 -30.38 24.13
CA ASN A 483 0.57 -29.65 25.38
C ASN A 483 -0.68 -28.87 25.82
N ASN A 484 -1.80 -28.98 25.14
CA ASN A 484 -3.06 -28.29 25.47
C ASN A 484 -2.90 -26.81 25.80
N LEU A 485 -2.08 -26.10 24.99
CA LEU A 485 -1.97 -24.65 25.00
C LEU A 485 -2.95 -24.06 24.02
N ILE A 486 -3.77 -23.12 24.47
CA ILE A 486 -4.66 -22.32 23.62
C ILE A 486 -4.00 -20.96 23.45
N THR A 487 -3.58 -20.65 22.24
CA THR A 487 -2.81 -19.44 21.96
C THR A 487 -2.86 -19.11 20.46
N HIS A 488 -2.76 -17.83 20.13
CA HIS A 488 -2.58 -17.37 18.77
C HIS A 488 -1.14 -17.59 18.31
N ILE A 489 -0.93 -18.27 17.20
CA ILE A 489 0.39 -18.48 16.62
C ILE A 489 0.75 -17.26 15.76
N LEU A 490 1.91 -16.68 16.04
CA LEU A 490 2.49 -15.58 15.27
C LEU A 490 3.76 -16.09 14.58
N GLY A 491 3.92 -15.79 13.30
CA GLY A 491 5.05 -16.27 12.51
C GLY A 491 5.46 -15.34 11.38
N ASP A 492 6.43 -15.79 10.60
CA ASP A 492 6.86 -15.12 9.37
C ASP A 492 6.56 -16.00 8.14
N GLU A 493 6.98 -15.54 6.95
CA GLU A 493 6.75 -16.25 5.69
C GLU A 493 7.28 -17.70 5.63
N ASN A 494 8.20 -18.10 6.53
CA ASN A 494 8.68 -19.49 6.60
C ASN A 494 7.63 -20.50 7.08
N TRP A 495 6.50 -20.00 7.58
CA TRP A 495 5.32 -20.80 7.91
C TRP A 495 4.46 -21.15 6.68
N ILE A 496 4.77 -20.62 5.50
CA ILE A 496 3.98 -20.82 4.29
C ILE A 496 4.32 -22.17 3.66
N ASP A 497 3.70 -23.22 4.17
CA ASP A 497 3.68 -24.56 3.58
C ASP A 497 2.23 -25.07 3.56
N MET A 498 1.54 -24.81 2.46
CA MET A 498 0.12 -25.12 2.33
C MET A 498 -0.17 -26.63 2.43
N GLU A 499 0.75 -27.49 2.05
CA GLU A 499 0.57 -28.95 2.15
C GLU A 499 0.57 -29.37 3.63
N ILE A 500 1.56 -28.91 4.37
CA ILE A 500 1.68 -29.20 5.81
C ILE A 500 0.52 -28.57 6.58
N LEU A 501 0.21 -27.31 6.34
CA LEU A 501 -0.85 -26.61 7.05
C LEU A 501 -2.22 -27.25 6.82
N LYS A 502 -2.60 -27.56 5.57
CA LYS A 502 -3.87 -28.25 5.25
C LYS A 502 -3.94 -29.65 5.90
N LYS A 503 -2.82 -30.37 5.94
CA LYS A 503 -2.75 -31.72 6.54
C LYS A 503 -2.82 -31.67 8.06
N ARG A 504 -2.37 -30.59 8.69
CA ARG A 504 -2.29 -30.38 10.13
C ARG A 504 -3.29 -29.35 10.66
N ASP A 505 -4.24 -28.95 9.86
CA ASP A 505 -5.26 -27.93 10.16
C ASP A 505 -5.96 -28.15 11.52
N SER A 506 -6.21 -29.40 11.91
CA SER A 506 -6.81 -29.74 13.21
C SER A 506 -5.94 -29.41 14.43
N TYR A 507 -4.65 -29.12 14.24
CA TYR A 507 -3.71 -28.73 15.31
C TYR A 507 -3.52 -27.22 15.37
N LEU A 508 -3.97 -26.49 14.34
CA LEU A 508 -3.95 -25.03 14.31
C LEU A 508 -5.18 -24.47 15.02
N GLN A 509 -5.00 -23.40 15.74
CA GLN A 509 -6.09 -22.62 16.34
C GLN A 509 -6.23 -21.31 15.55
N GLU A 510 -5.31 -20.39 15.74
CA GLU A 510 -5.22 -19.13 15.03
C GLU A 510 -3.78 -18.93 14.59
N LEU A 511 -3.57 -18.48 13.37
CA LEU A 511 -2.24 -18.26 12.81
C LEU A 511 -2.23 -16.96 12.02
N THR A 512 -1.38 -16.02 12.45
CA THR A 512 -1.09 -14.78 11.73
C THR A 512 0.39 -14.73 11.36
N LEU A 513 0.66 -14.40 10.11
CA LEU A 513 2.00 -14.28 9.58
C LEU A 513 2.30 -12.84 9.14
N VAL A 514 3.57 -12.46 9.27
CA VAL A 514 4.12 -11.30 8.57
C VAL A 514 4.95 -11.77 7.39
N ALA A 515 4.71 -11.19 6.22
CA ALA A 515 5.43 -11.51 4.99
C ALA A 515 5.98 -10.23 4.33
N GLY A 516 7.15 -10.37 3.69
CA GLY A 516 7.71 -9.30 2.87
C GLY A 516 7.09 -9.22 1.48
N ASP A 517 6.27 -10.21 1.11
CA ASP A 517 5.66 -10.34 -0.21
C ASP A 517 4.16 -10.53 -0.09
N ARG A 518 3.47 -10.08 -1.12
CA ARG A 518 2.05 -10.33 -1.27
C ARG A 518 1.86 -11.79 -1.70
N LEU A 519 1.19 -12.59 -0.87
CA LEU A 519 0.75 -13.92 -1.27
C LEU A 519 -0.32 -13.80 -2.36
N GLY A 520 -0.13 -14.50 -3.46
CA GLY A 520 -1.07 -14.46 -4.58
C GLY A 520 -0.49 -15.07 -5.85
N PHE A 521 0.42 -16.06 -5.74
CA PHE A 521 0.89 -16.81 -6.91
C PHE A 521 -0.27 -17.41 -7.72
N GLU A 522 -1.38 -17.72 -7.07
CA GLU A 522 -2.58 -18.25 -7.72
C GLU A 522 -3.33 -17.19 -8.56
N SER A 523 -3.14 -15.90 -8.29
CA SER A 523 -3.77 -14.80 -9.04
C SER A 523 -2.93 -14.30 -10.22
N ILE A 524 -1.73 -14.83 -10.43
CA ILE A 524 -0.89 -14.46 -11.56
C ILE A 524 -1.54 -14.99 -12.83
N SER A 525 -1.71 -14.09 -13.80
CA SER A 525 -2.40 -14.44 -15.04
C SER A 525 -1.78 -15.68 -15.71
N THR A 526 -2.61 -16.61 -16.12
CA THR A 526 -2.19 -17.80 -16.87
C THR A 526 -1.33 -17.40 -18.08
N ALA A 527 -1.64 -16.27 -18.72
CA ALA A 527 -0.87 -15.73 -19.84
C ALA A 527 0.61 -15.46 -19.50
N TYR A 528 0.92 -14.95 -18.29
CA TYR A 528 2.30 -14.76 -17.85
C TYR A 528 3.02 -16.10 -17.66
N SER A 529 2.38 -17.03 -16.96
CA SER A 529 2.94 -18.36 -16.69
C SER A 529 3.13 -19.16 -17.96
N ASP A 530 2.19 -19.10 -18.91
CA ASP A 530 2.25 -19.79 -20.20
C ASP A 530 3.40 -19.23 -21.06
N GLU A 531 3.56 -17.91 -21.10
CA GLU A 531 4.65 -17.28 -21.85
C GLU A 531 6.01 -17.59 -21.23
N TYR A 532 6.12 -17.53 -19.89
CA TYR A 532 7.31 -17.91 -19.16
C TYR A 532 7.67 -19.38 -19.45
N HIS A 533 6.70 -20.30 -19.35
CA HIS A 533 6.89 -21.72 -19.62
C HIS A 533 7.33 -21.98 -21.06
N ARG A 534 6.80 -21.25 -22.03
CA ARG A 534 7.20 -21.38 -23.43
C ARG A 534 8.70 -21.10 -23.62
N ILE A 535 9.27 -20.15 -22.87
CA ILE A 535 10.68 -19.73 -22.99
C ILE A 535 11.60 -20.62 -22.15
N PHE A 536 11.29 -20.81 -20.87
CA PHE A 536 12.17 -21.49 -19.91
C PHE A 536 11.85 -22.97 -19.70
N LYS A 537 10.77 -23.49 -20.27
CA LYS A 537 10.29 -24.88 -20.16
C LYS A 537 9.96 -25.35 -18.74
N GLN A 538 9.75 -24.41 -17.84
CA GLN A 538 9.34 -24.62 -16.45
C GLN A 538 8.30 -23.56 -16.06
N LEU A 539 7.48 -23.84 -15.03
CA LEU A 539 6.60 -22.84 -14.46
C LEU A 539 7.42 -21.88 -13.59
N PRO A 540 7.04 -20.60 -13.54
CA PRO A 540 7.73 -19.64 -12.68
C PRO A 540 7.49 -19.94 -11.20
N GLU A 541 8.54 -19.85 -10.40
CA GLU A 541 8.53 -19.99 -8.94
C GLU A 541 8.83 -18.64 -8.26
N GLN A 542 8.88 -18.62 -6.93
CA GLN A 542 9.07 -17.42 -6.13
C GLN A 542 10.27 -16.56 -6.57
N TYR A 543 11.43 -17.18 -6.84
CA TYR A 543 12.62 -16.43 -7.22
C TYR A 543 12.58 -15.94 -8.67
N ASP A 544 11.83 -16.60 -9.54
CA ASP A 544 11.57 -16.11 -10.90
C ASP A 544 10.77 -14.81 -10.87
N PHE A 545 9.73 -14.75 -10.05
CA PHE A 545 8.96 -13.52 -9.85
C PHE A 545 9.79 -12.42 -9.21
N MET A 546 10.64 -12.76 -8.23
CA MET A 546 11.53 -11.80 -7.59
C MET A 546 12.49 -11.19 -8.61
N GLY A 547 13.12 -12.01 -9.45
CA GLY A 547 13.99 -11.53 -10.52
C GLY A 547 13.26 -10.61 -11.50
N TYR A 548 12.04 -10.99 -11.88
CA TYR A 548 11.18 -10.19 -12.76
C TYR A 548 10.88 -8.81 -12.16
N ASP A 549 10.47 -8.77 -10.90
CA ASP A 549 10.07 -7.53 -10.22
C ASP A 549 11.27 -6.62 -9.92
N VAL A 550 12.41 -7.18 -9.49
CA VAL A 550 13.67 -6.43 -9.31
C VAL A 550 14.11 -5.76 -10.61
N MET A 551 14.10 -6.51 -11.70
CA MET A 551 14.50 -5.98 -13.01
C MET A 551 13.48 -4.99 -13.55
N GLY A 552 12.19 -5.26 -13.39
CA GLY A 552 11.11 -4.36 -13.76
C GLY A 552 11.21 -3.00 -13.04
N MET A 553 11.53 -3.01 -11.74
CA MET A 553 11.78 -1.80 -10.95
C MET A 553 12.98 -1.00 -11.52
N LEU A 554 14.09 -1.66 -11.79
CA LEU A 554 15.26 -0.99 -12.36
C LEU A 554 14.98 -0.39 -13.73
N LEU A 555 14.37 -1.14 -14.63
CA LEU A 555 14.08 -0.70 -15.99
C LEU A 555 13.07 0.44 -16.02
N SER A 556 12.00 0.33 -15.24
CA SER A 556 11.03 1.43 -15.10
C SER A 556 11.67 2.70 -14.54
N SER A 557 12.68 2.55 -13.67
CA SER A 557 13.45 3.67 -13.11
C SER A 557 14.47 4.23 -14.10
N ALA A 558 15.11 3.36 -14.89
CA ALA A 558 16.11 3.76 -15.88
C ALA A 558 15.54 4.64 -17.01
N GLN A 559 14.26 4.49 -17.36
CA GLN A 559 13.57 5.35 -18.31
C GLN A 559 13.64 6.85 -17.91
N TYR A 560 13.62 7.13 -16.61
CA TYR A 560 13.69 8.48 -16.07
C TYR A 560 15.14 8.95 -15.82
N ALA A 561 16.08 8.04 -15.76
CA ALA A 561 17.49 8.33 -15.48
C ALA A 561 18.32 8.65 -16.73
N GLY A 562 17.77 8.45 -17.93
CA GLY A 562 18.48 8.66 -19.20
C GLY A 562 19.80 7.90 -19.28
N GLY A 563 19.85 6.66 -18.75
CA GLY A 563 21.00 5.76 -18.81
C GLY A 563 22.20 6.15 -17.92
N SER A 564 22.04 7.08 -16.99
CA SER A 564 23.08 7.43 -16.02
C SER A 564 22.87 6.69 -14.70
N GLY A 565 23.89 5.97 -14.22
CA GLY A 565 23.83 5.27 -12.93
C GLY A 565 23.62 6.21 -11.73
N THR A 566 24.23 7.39 -11.73
CA THR A 566 24.02 8.39 -10.68
C THR A 566 22.59 8.92 -10.68
N LYS A 567 22.04 9.24 -11.85
CA LYS A 567 20.65 9.67 -11.96
C LYS A 567 19.69 8.53 -11.63
N LEU A 568 20.00 7.28 -11.99
CA LEU A 568 19.20 6.12 -11.61
C LEU A 568 19.16 5.95 -10.08
N TRP A 569 20.26 6.18 -9.41
CA TRP A 569 20.32 6.20 -7.96
C TRP A 569 19.38 7.27 -7.37
N ASP A 570 19.45 8.51 -7.88
CA ASP A 570 18.56 9.60 -7.45
C ASP A 570 17.08 9.27 -7.74
N VAL A 571 16.80 8.67 -8.90
CA VAL A 571 15.45 8.20 -9.26
C VAL A 571 14.94 7.18 -8.26
N LEU A 572 15.72 6.17 -7.91
CA LEU A 572 15.31 5.12 -6.98
C LEU A 572 15.05 5.66 -5.58
N VAL A 573 15.95 6.49 -5.03
CA VAL A 573 15.78 7.07 -3.68
C VAL A 573 14.54 7.95 -3.57
N ASN A 574 14.21 8.69 -4.64
CA ASN A 574 13.07 9.61 -4.65
C ASN A 574 11.79 8.96 -5.23
N SER A 575 11.81 7.67 -5.54
CA SER A 575 10.65 6.94 -6.04
C SER A 575 10.08 6.06 -4.93
N PRO A 576 9.08 6.54 -4.18
CA PRO A 576 8.65 5.87 -2.95
C PRO A 576 8.03 4.49 -3.20
N ASN A 577 7.41 4.25 -4.36
CA ASN A 577 6.64 3.02 -4.57
C ASN A 577 6.88 2.38 -5.95
N TYR A 578 7.17 1.08 -5.94
CA TYR A 578 7.12 0.22 -7.11
C TYR A 578 6.10 -0.90 -6.87
N GLN A 579 5.20 -1.09 -7.80
CA GLN A 579 4.25 -2.21 -7.81
C GLN A 579 4.74 -3.25 -8.81
N GLY A 580 5.25 -4.36 -8.29
CA GLY A 580 5.61 -5.53 -9.07
C GLY A 580 4.44 -6.49 -9.24
N ARG A 581 4.71 -7.65 -9.82
CA ARG A 581 3.70 -8.71 -9.94
C ARG A 581 3.43 -9.41 -8.61
N VAL A 582 4.45 -9.65 -7.84
CA VAL A 582 4.41 -10.29 -6.53
C VAL A 582 5.02 -9.40 -5.47
N HIS A 583 6.16 -8.79 -5.79
CA HIS A 583 6.94 -7.99 -4.86
C HIS A 583 6.67 -6.50 -5.08
N ASN A 584 6.24 -5.85 -4.04
CA ASN A 584 6.06 -4.40 -4.02
C ASN A 584 7.17 -3.76 -3.19
N VAL A 585 7.60 -2.57 -3.58
CA VAL A 585 8.65 -1.84 -2.88
C VAL A 585 8.17 -0.45 -2.53
N GLN A 586 8.35 -0.09 -1.28
CA GLN A 586 8.25 1.27 -0.79
C GLN A 586 9.54 1.63 -0.04
N TRP A 587 10.34 2.48 -0.64
CA TRP A 587 11.59 2.87 -0.03
C TRP A 587 11.37 3.74 1.21
N GLY A 588 12.00 3.35 2.31
CA GLY A 588 11.94 4.03 3.58
C GLY A 588 13.15 3.72 4.45
N GLY A 589 12.92 3.69 5.77
CA GLY A 589 13.98 3.56 6.76
C GLY A 589 14.84 4.82 6.86
N THR A 590 15.85 4.79 7.70
CA THR A 590 16.76 5.92 7.94
C THR A 590 17.51 6.31 6.67
N SER A 591 17.83 5.35 5.82
CA SER A 591 18.59 5.55 4.57
C SER A 591 17.71 5.88 3.36
N LYS A 592 16.37 5.72 3.46
CA LYS A 592 15.40 5.75 2.36
C LYS A 592 15.70 4.75 1.22
N ARG A 593 16.32 3.61 1.54
CA ARG A 593 16.72 2.57 0.58
C ARG A 593 16.40 1.16 1.07
N GLU A 594 15.59 1.06 2.13
CA GLU A 594 15.04 -0.19 2.66
C GLU A 594 13.58 -0.31 2.24
N ASN A 595 13.13 -1.52 1.93
CA ASN A 595 11.71 -1.74 1.68
C ASN A 595 10.94 -1.79 3.02
N GLU A 596 10.03 -0.85 3.20
CA GLU A 596 9.21 -0.72 4.41
C GLU A 596 7.88 -1.47 4.32
N LEU A 597 7.53 -1.97 3.13
CA LEU A 597 6.26 -2.61 2.90
C LEU A 597 6.27 -4.04 3.45
N VAL A 598 5.33 -4.35 4.33
CA VAL A 598 5.11 -5.70 4.86
C VAL A 598 3.62 -6.02 4.90
N PHE A 599 3.28 -7.28 4.71
CA PHE A 599 1.91 -7.78 4.62
C PHE A 599 1.58 -8.66 5.82
N LEU A 600 0.33 -8.61 6.26
CA LEU A 600 -0.21 -9.46 7.31
C LEU A 600 -1.22 -10.43 6.72
N LEU A 601 -1.07 -11.69 7.10
CA LEU A 601 -1.78 -12.82 6.53
C LEU A 601 -2.36 -13.67 7.64
N ASP A 602 -3.66 -13.87 7.65
CA ASP A 602 -4.32 -14.78 8.56
C ASP A 602 -4.66 -16.09 7.84
N TYR A 603 -4.36 -17.21 8.50
CA TYR A 603 -4.73 -18.52 7.99
C TYR A 603 -6.11 -18.90 8.51
N SER A 604 -7.04 -19.02 7.61
CA SER A 604 -8.42 -19.44 7.89
C SER A 604 -9.00 -20.22 6.72
N GLU A 605 -9.90 -21.17 7.00
CA GLU A 605 -10.55 -21.98 5.96
C GLU A 605 -9.58 -22.68 5.01
N LYS A 606 -8.42 -23.09 5.54
CA LYS A 606 -7.33 -23.76 4.81
C LYS A 606 -6.67 -22.89 3.72
N ALA A 607 -6.73 -21.59 3.86
CA ALA A 607 -6.11 -20.62 2.97
C ALA A 607 -5.56 -19.43 3.76
N PHE A 608 -4.58 -18.74 3.20
CA PHE A 608 -4.16 -17.45 3.71
C PHE A 608 -5.05 -16.35 3.12
N LYS A 609 -5.46 -15.43 3.98
CA LYS A 609 -6.15 -14.19 3.61
C LYS A 609 -5.26 -13.01 3.96
N LEU A 610 -5.12 -12.08 3.03
CA LEU A 610 -4.45 -10.80 3.29
C LEU A 610 -5.37 -9.94 4.16
N THR A 611 -4.97 -9.68 5.40
CA THR A 611 -5.74 -8.87 6.36
C THR A 611 -5.36 -7.40 6.34
N GLY A 612 -4.14 -7.10 5.94
CA GLY A 612 -3.65 -5.73 5.84
C GLY A 612 -2.18 -5.66 5.49
N TYR A 613 -1.69 -4.44 5.44
CA TYR A 613 -0.28 -4.17 5.21
C TYR A 613 0.19 -2.98 6.04
N TYR A 614 1.47 -2.92 6.31
CA TYR A 614 2.16 -1.76 6.85
C TYR A 614 3.02 -1.11 5.77
N ASP A 615 2.96 0.22 5.73
CA ASP A 615 3.86 1.06 4.96
C ASP A 615 4.49 2.15 5.84
N ASN A 616 5.12 3.17 5.25
CA ASN A 616 5.73 4.29 5.97
C ASN A 616 4.71 5.14 6.77
N SER A 617 3.43 5.06 6.44
CA SER A 617 2.36 5.84 7.08
C SER A 617 1.67 5.07 8.23
N GLY A 618 1.83 3.75 8.28
CA GLY A 618 1.25 2.89 9.32
C GLY A 618 0.52 1.67 8.78
N PHE A 619 -0.47 1.18 9.53
CA PHE A 619 -1.27 0.00 9.18
C PHE A 619 -2.49 0.37 8.35
N PHE A 620 -2.72 -0.40 7.29
CA PHE A 620 -3.90 -0.34 6.43
C PHE A 620 -4.61 -1.70 6.44
N SER A 621 -5.87 -1.72 6.91
CA SER A 621 -6.71 -2.92 6.90
C SER A 621 -7.35 -3.11 5.53
N MET A 622 -7.39 -4.37 5.07
CA MET A 622 -8.08 -4.72 3.81
C MET A 622 -9.61 -4.62 3.93
N ASP A 623 -10.17 -4.78 5.14
CA ASP A 623 -11.62 -4.63 5.36
C ASP A 623 -12.11 -3.19 5.16
N SER A 624 -11.21 -2.19 5.34
CA SER A 624 -11.49 -0.78 5.09
C SER A 624 -11.23 -0.36 3.64
N ALA A 625 -10.54 -1.19 2.86
CA ALA A 625 -10.03 -0.89 1.52
C ALA A 625 -10.99 -1.28 0.39
N ALA A 626 -12.29 -1.52 0.65
CA ALA A 626 -13.30 -1.69 -0.41
C ALA A 626 -13.38 -0.49 -1.38
N THR A 627 -12.52 0.52 -1.22
CA THR A 627 -12.44 1.73 -2.03
C THR A 627 -11.02 2.14 -2.45
N ASP A 628 -9.97 1.43 -2.05
CA ASP A 628 -8.60 1.91 -2.34
C ASP A 628 -7.94 1.10 -3.47
N SER A 629 -8.14 1.59 -4.71
CA SER A 629 -7.50 1.10 -5.93
C SER A 629 -5.97 1.34 -5.99
N THR A 630 -5.35 1.78 -4.89
CA THR A 630 -3.93 2.17 -4.86
C THR A 630 -2.95 0.99 -4.89
N LEU A 631 -3.41 -0.23 -4.56
CA LEU A 631 -2.57 -1.43 -4.58
C LEU A 631 -2.77 -2.35 -5.78
N GLY A 632 -3.59 -1.94 -6.78
CA GLY A 632 -3.80 -2.76 -7.99
C GLY A 632 -4.50 -4.11 -7.67
N ILE A 633 -5.47 -4.09 -6.74
CA ILE A 633 -6.28 -5.26 -6.40
C ILE A 633 -7.51 -5.24 -7.32
N GLU A 634 -7.39 -5.77 -8.52
CA GLU A 634 -8.43 -6.38 -9.35
C GLU A 634 -7.95 -7.75 -9.82
#